data_4c6b332edebaa28de52dfdf450349032
#
_entry.id   4c6b332edebaa28de52dfdf450349032
#
_cell.length_a   1.000
_cell.length_b   1.000
_cell.length_c   1.000
_cell.angle_alpha   90.00
_cell.angle_beta   90.00
_cell.angle_gamma   90.00
#
_symmetry.space_group_name_H-M   'P 1'
#
loop_
_entity.id
_entity.type
_entity.pdbx_description
1 polymer ?
#
loop_
_entity_poly.entity_id
_entity_poly.type
_entity_poly.pdbx_seq_one_letter_code
_entity_poly.pdbx_strand_id
1 'polypeptide(L)'
;GKSMEDLKITGEVEDIIYRNKDNGYTVFSLTTEDDEVTCVGVVPQIHSGEALEIHGSWAMHPLYGRQVQVQYYEKSMPTTTAGMEKYLSSGMIKGIGAKTAKRIVERFGEATFYVIEEKPDLLTEIKGISYDKAQKISEVFCEQHELRRAMMFLQGYDISPAYAMKIYKKYKARTFEIVKNNPYRLADEVLGIGFKMADKMAAGAGIAADDPNRVKAAVKYVLNTAAANGDCYLPKERLIAQAVDLLQLHPLAIENAIRDLQVNSQLLQEKLNGEDCVYLNYYFYAEMSVAKRLLELSADYDAPNMESIATEIARVEKETGVVLAEEQRAAVAEALSCGVLIITGGPGTGKTTTINTILRILKKEDMDVVLAAPTGRAAKRMTEATGMEAQTIHRLLGISFIGEDSRRQTFDKNEEDPIEADVIIIDESSMVDIVLMQALLRAVESGSRIIFVGDVDQLPSVGAGNVLKDMIRSERLKVVRLQHVFRQAQESAIIMNAHRINQGEEPVLNEEGTDFFFMRRAYADEVAGTIRELVTKRLPRFTGCDGLQDMQILTPMRKGTLGVQNLNQVLQQTLNPAAPDKREVQFRQITFREGDKVMQIKNNYNIVWRMFNSLGKREDEGLGVYNGDAGIILSIDSHAEQLRVAFDDGKVVDYDFSQLEELELAYAITIHKSQGSEYPVVILPVYSGPPMLMTRNLLYTAVTRAKQLVVLVGLRETVSAMICNDREIGRYTGLAQRIQNLYDFMHGGDIV
;
A
#
# COMPACT_ATOMS: atom_id res chain seq x y z
N GLY A 1 0.81 -32.62 7.45
CA GLY A 1 1.53 -31.72 8.28
C GLY A 1 2.65 -32.40 9.03
N LYS A 2 3.89 -32.26 8.59
CA LYS A 2 5.04 -32.57 9.43
C LYS A 2 5.20 -31.36 10.37
N SER A 3 5.09 -31.62 11.68
CA SER A 3 5.48 -30.67 12.70
C SER A 3 6.91 -30.20 12.40
N MET A 4 7.11 -28.92 12.19
CA MET A 4 8.44 -28.33 12.20
C MET A 4 9.00 -28.57 13.59
N GLU A 5 10.06 -29.39 13.68
CA GLU A 5 10.72 -29.67 14.94
C GLU A 5 11.26 -28.33 15.49
N ASP A 6 10.80 -27.94 16.66
CA ASP A 6 11.35 -26.82 17.39
C ASP A 6 12.79 -27.15 17.76
N LEU A 7 13.72 -26.43 17.13
CA LEU A 7 15.14 -26.59 17.35
C LEU A 7 15.63 -25.60 18.40
N LYS A 8 16.39 -26.10 19.38
CA LYS A 8 17.04 -25.29 20.38
C LYS A 8 18.55 -25.47 20.27
N ILE A 9 19.26 -24.39 19.99
CA ILE A 9 20.73 -24.39 19.87
C ILE A 9 21.34 -23.36 20.80
N THR A 10 22.39 -23.74 21.52
CA THR A 10 23.13 -22.81 22.38
C THR A 10 24.57 -22.69 21.86
N GLY A 11 25.10 -21.50 21.79
CA GLY A 11 26.46 -21.26 21.33
C GLY A 11 26.90 -19.82 21.46
N GLU A 12 28.12 -19.53 21.02
CA GLU A 12 28.68 -18.18 20.95
C GLU A 12 28.68 -17.65 19.52
N VAL A 13 28.37 -16.36 19.35
CA VAL A 13 28.46 -15.68 18.04
C VAL A 13 29.93 -15.58 17.64
N GLU A 14 30.29 -16.22 16.54
CA GLU A 14 31.66 -16.16 16.00
C GLU A 14 31.82 -14.92 15.09
N ASP A 15 31.03 -14.83 14.02
CA ASP A 15 31.09 -13.73 13.06
C ASP A 15 29.72 -13.27 12.65
N ILE A 16 29.59 -11.96 12.44
CA ILE A 16 28.44 -11.35 11.78
C ILE A 16 28.75 -11.27 10.28
N ILE A 17 28.07 -12.10 9.50
CA ILE A 17 28.29 -12.17 8.04
C ILE A 17 27.61 -11.00 7.34
N TYR A 18 26.37 -10.69 7.74
CA TYR A 18 25.58 -9.59 7.19
C TYR A 18 24.65 -9.02 8.25
N ARG A 19 24.41 -7.72 8.21
CA ARG A 19 23.47 -7.04 9.10
C ARG A 19 22.76 -5.90 8.39
N ASN A 20 21.43 -5.93 8.41
CA ASN A 20 20.62 -4.78 8.05
C ASN A 20 20.33 -3.95 9.31
N LYS A 21 20.85 -2.74 9.36
CA LYS A 21 20.72 -1.85 10.53
C LYS A 21 19.30 -1.30 10.72
N ASP A 22 18.49 -1.28 9.66
CA ASP A 22 17.16 -0.70 9.70
C ASP A 22 16.13 -1.63 10.32
N ASN A 23 16.19 -2.94 10.01
CA ASN A 23 15.20 -3.92 10.46
C ASN A 23 15.78 -5.00 11.40
N GLY A 24 17.07 -5.01 11.63
CA GLY A 24 17.72 -5.98 12.50
C GLY A 24 17.93 -7.36 11.89
N TYR A 25 17.62 -7.57 10.60
CA TYR A 25 17.88 -8.84 9.93
C TYR A 25 19.39 -9.09 9.88
N THR A 26 19.79 -10.24 10.39
CA THR A 26 21.21 -10.59 10.58
C THR A 26 21.49 -12.01 10.10
N VAL A 27 22.61 -12.19 9.42
CA VAL A 27 23.20 -13.49 9.11
C VAL A 27 24.49 -13.60 9.92
N PHE A 28 24.59 -14.63 10.72
CA PHE A 28 25.76 -14.82 11.59
C PHE A 28 26.10 -16.29 11.76
N SER A 29 27.36 -16.54 12.11
CA SER A 29 27.81 -17.88 12.50
C SER A 29 27.79 -18.03 14.02
N LEU A 30 27.29 -19.18 14.46
CA LEU A 30 27.22 -19.57 15.87
C LEU A 30 28.10 -20.79 16.10
N THR A 31 29.05 -20.70 16.99
CA THR A 31 29.87 -21.81 17.39
C THR A 31 29.21 -22.59 18.53
N THR A 32 28.81 -23.83 18.26
CA THR A 32 28.23 -24.74 19.25
C THR A 32 29.32 -25.70 19.77
N GLU A 33 28.98 -26.55 20.74
CA GLU A 33 29.93 -27.55 21.25
C GLU A 33 30.46 -28.51 20.16
N ASP A 34 29.62 -28.80 19.16
CA ASP A 34 29.93 -29.83 18.14
C ASP A 34 30.26 -29.24 16.77
N ASP A 35 29.79 -28.04 16.42
CA ASP A 35 29.85 -27.52 15.06
C ASP A 35 29.70 -25.99 14.99
N GLU A 36 29.97 -25.45 13.82
CA GLU A 36 29.67 -24.05 13.45
C GLU A 36 28.42 -24.02 12.60
N VAL A 37 27.42 -23.22 13.01
CA VAL A 37 26.11 -23.18 12.38
C VAL A 37 25.84 -21.78 11.89
N THR A 38 25.35 -21.63 10.64
CA THR A 38 24.86 -20.35 10.12
C THR A 38 23.44 -20.14 10.55
N CYS A 39 23.17 -18.96 11.16
CA CYS A 39 21.86 -18.55 11.64
C CYS A 39 21.41 -17.31 10.89
N VAL A 40 20.10 -17.23 10.56
CA VAL A 40 19.48 -16.11 9.86
C VAL A 40 18.19 -15.71 10.54
N GLY A 41 17.96 -14.43 10.66
CA GLY A 41 16.72 -13.91 11.22
C GLY A 41 16.85 -12.48 11.74
N VAL A 42 15.76 -11.98 12.33
CA VAL A 42 15.78 -10.67 12.98
C VAL A 42 16.39 -10.83 14.36
N VAL A 43 17.66 -10.48 14.46
CA VAL A 43 18.46 -10.61 15.70
C VAL A 43 19.14 -9.26 15.93
N PRO A 44 18.45 -8.29 16.54
CA PRO A 44 19.01 -6.95 16.69
C PRO A 44 20.20 -6.94 17.65
N GLN A 45 21.23 -6.25 17.23
CA GLN A 45 22.39 -5.87 18.05
C GLN A 45 23.10 -7.02 18.74
N ILE A 46 23.25 -8.14 18.08
CA ILE A 46 24.20 -9.16 18.52
C ILE A 46 25.61 -8.77 18.12
N HIS A 47 26.57 -9.20 18.93
CA HIS A 47 27.99 -8.93 18.73
C HIS A 47 28.79 -10.21 18.83
N SER A 48 29.93 -10.26 18.15
CA SER A 48 30.85 -11.39 18.27
C SER A 48 31.24 -11.62 19.72
N GLY A 49 31.27 -12.89 20.15
CA GLY A 49 31.56 -13.29 21.52
C GLY A 49 30.36 -13.39 22.46
N GLU A 50 29.18 -12.93 22.06
CA GLU A 50 27.97 -13.10 22.87
C GLU A 50 27.50 -14.55 22.87
N ALA A 51 27.06 -15.02 24.03
CA ALA A 51 26.45 -16.34 24.14
C ALA A 51 24.94 -16.21 23.87
N LEU A 52 24.43 -17.04 22.99
CA LEU A 52 23.03 -17.05 22.58
C LEU A 52 22.41 -18.42 22.77
N GLU A 53 21.15 -18.44 23.18
CA GLU A 53 20.26 -19.57 23.03
C GLU A 53 19.28 -19.26 21.91
N ILE A 54 19.29 -20.06 20.85
CA ILE A 54 18.49 -19.83 19.66
C ILE A 54 17.41 -20.88 19.55
N HIS A 55 16.18 -20.43 19.34
CA HIS A 55 15.02 -21.26 19.02
C HIS A 55 14.60 -20.98 17.58
N GLY A 56 14.47 -22.02 16.79
CA GLY A 56 14.14 -21.89 15.40
C GLY A 56 13.94 -23.21 14.69
N SER A 57 14.13 -23.21 13.39
CA SER A 57 13.98 -24.39 12.54
C SER A 57 15.10 -24.45 11.51
N TRP A 58 15.43 -25.67 11.09
CA TRP A 58 16.36 -25.85 9.98
C TRP A 58 15.71 -25.43 8.66
N ALA A 59 16.43 -24.66 7.87
CA ALA A 59 16.07 -24.30 6.51
C ALA A 59 17.22 -24.63 5.56
N MET A 60 16.90 -24.99 4.33
CA MET A 60 17.91 -25.28 3.31
C MET A 60 18.01 -24.08 2.37
N HIS A 61 19.18 -23.47 2.33
CA HIS A 61 19.45 -22.39 1.37
C HIS A 61 20.06 -23.00 0.09
N PRO A 62 19.58 -22.61 -1.10
CA PRO A 62 20.04 -23.20 -2.36
C PRO A 62 21.55 -23.10 -2.62
N LEU A 63 22.18 -22.01 -2.14
CA LEU A 63 23.60 -21.73 -2.36
C LEU A 63 24.49 -22.01 -1.13
N TYR A 64 23.96 -21.80 0.08
CA TYR A 64 24.74 -21.85 1.32
C TYR A 64 24.44 -23.07 2.18
N GLY A 65 23.58 -23.96 1.71
CA GLY A 65 23.25 -25.18 2.40
C GLY A 65 22.35 -25.00 3.60
N ARG A 66 22.61 -25.78 4.64
CA ARG A 66 21.76 -25.86 5.82
C ARG A 66 21.97 -24.65 6.75
N GLN A 67 20.87 -23.96 7.09
CA GLN A 67 20.88 -22.82 7.98
C GLN A 67 19.81 -22.98 9.06
N VAL A 68 19.98 -22.28 10.19
CA VAL A 68 18.94 -22.15 11.21
C VAL A 68 18.21 -20.84 11.00
N GLN A 69 16.89 -20.91 10.78
CA GLN A 69 16.04 -19.74 10.80
C GLN A 69 15.64 -19.44 12.23
N VAL A 70 16.08 -18.30 12.74
CA VAL A 70 15.84 -17.87 14.13
C VAL A 70 14.39 -17.38 14.27
N GLN A 71 13.64 -18.01 15.16
CA GLN A 71 12.30 -17.56 15.53
C GLN A 71 12.37 -16.63 16.74
N TYR A 72 13.10 -17.02 17.76
CA TYR A 72 13.47 -16.15 18.89
C TYR A 72 14.81 -16.58 19.49
N TYR A 73 15.38 -15.72 20.30
CA TYR A 73 16.68 -15.97 20.92
C TYR A 73 16.74 -15.33 22.31
N GLU A 74 17.59 -15.87 23.15
CA GLU A 74 17.92 -15.32 24.47
C GLU A 74 19.43 -15.05 24.52
N LYS A 75 19.80 -13.86 24.97
CA LYS A 75 21.19 -13.51 25.21
C LYS A 75 21.61 -13.86 26.63
N SER A 76 22.75 -14.47 26.79
CA SER A 76 23.47 -14.52 28.04
C SER A 76 24.76 -13.71 27.92
N MET A 77 25.09 -12.93 28.94
CA MET A 77 26.33 -12.18 28.93
C MET A 77 27.52 -13.15 29.06
N PRO A 78 28.64 -12.88 28.36
CA PRO A 78 29.85 -13.70 28.53
C PRO A 78 30.27 -13.74 29.99
N THR A 79 30.61 -14.92 30.48
CA THR A 79 31.08 -15.14 31.86
C THR A 79 32.57 -15.31 31.92
N THR A 80 33.23 -15.62 30.80
CA THR A 80 34.67 -15.78 30.70
C THR A 80 35.36 -14.46 30.37
N THR A 81 36.57 -14.28 30.83
CA THR A 81 37.38 -13.08 30.50
C THR A 81 37.66 -12.99 28.99
N ALA A 82 37.88 -14.08 28.33
CA ALA A 82 38.06 -14.12 26.87
C ALA A 82 36.78 -13.67 26.12
N GLY A 83 35.60 -14.13 26.55
CA GLY A 83 34.32 -13.71 25.99
C GLY A 83 34.03 -12.25 26.23
N MET A 84 34.35 -11.72 27.42
CA MET A 84 34.23 -10.31 27.76
C MET A 84 35.12 -9.41 26.88
N GLU A 85 36.35 -9.83 26.65
CA GLU A 85 37.27 -9.11 25.78
C GLU A 85 36.77 -9.06 24.34
N LYS A 86 36.29 -10.17 23.81
CA LYS A 86 35.68 -10.29 22.48
C LYS A 86 34.44 -9.40 22.35
N TYR A 87 33.57 -9.41 23.34
CA TYR A 87 32.38 -8.60 23.39
C TYR A 87 32.69 -7.09 23.33
N LEU A 88 33.61 -6.62 24.16
CA LEU A 88 34.02 -5.23 24.21
C LEU A 88 34.70 -4.77 22.91
N SER A 89 35.44 -5.64 22.23
CA SER A 89 36.14 -5.31 20.99
C SER A 89 35.29 -5.46 19.73
N SER A 90 34.04 -5.90 19.85
CA SER A 90 33.15 -6.20 18.72
C SER A 90 32.68 -4.99 17.91
N GLY A 91 33.01 -3.77 18.34
CA GLY A 91 32.55 -2.53 17.71
C GLY A 91 31.26 -1.96 18.29
N MET A 92 30.69 -2.61 19.30
CA MET A 92 29.49 -2.14 20.02
C MET A 92 29.72 -0.75 20.64
N ILE A 93 30.89 -0.54 21.24
CA ILE A 93 31.25 0.72 21.87
C ILE A 93 32.30 1.42 21.01
N LYS A 94 31.93 2.58 20.50
CA LYS A 94 32.82 3.37 19.69
C LYS A 94 34.03 3.87 20.52
N GLY A 95 35.23 3.60 20.04
CA GLY A 95 36.46 3.98 20.72
C GLY A 95 37.10 2.90 21.58
N ILE A 96 36.45 1.71 21.71
CA ILE A 96 37.10 0.52 22.29
C ILE A 96 37.56 -0.40 21.16
N GLY A 97 38.87 -0.46 20.93
CA GLY A 97 39.49 -1.44 20.05
C GLY A 97 39.96 -2.67 20.83
N ALA A 98 40.58 -3.62 20.13
CA ALA A 98 41.06 -4.85 20.73
C ALA A 98 42.06 -4.60 21.87
N LYS A 99 42.96 -3.64 21.72
CA LYS A 99 43.97 -3.30 22.76
C LYS A 99 43.33 -2.73 24.01
N THR A 100 42.38 -1.83 23.87
CA THR A 100 41.66 -1.24 25.01
C THR A 100 40.80 -2.25 25.73
N ALA A 101 40.07 -3.10 24.97
CA ALA A 101 39.30 -4.20 25.55
C ALA A 101 40.18 -5.15 26.38
N LYS A 102 41.32 -5.52 25.85
CA LYS A 102 42.30 -6.36 26.52
C LYS A 102 42.79 -5.75 27.83
N ARG A 103 43.13 -4.46 27.82
CA ARG A 103 43.59 -3.73 29.02
C ARG A 103 42.50 -3.65 30.09
N ILE A 104 41.25 -3.43 29.71
CA ILE A 104 40.10 -3.36 30.63
C ILE A 104 39.91 -4.73 31.32
N VAL A 105 39.89 -5.79 30.54
CA VAL A 105 39.67 -7.15 31.06
C VAL A 105 40.84 -7.64 31.91
N GLU A 106 42.07 -7.34 31.51
CA GLU A 106 43.26 -7.65 32.32
C GLU A 106 43.24 -6.96 33.67
N ARG A 107 42.73 -5.74 33.74
CA ARG A 107 42.68 -4.95 35.00
C ARG A 107 41.54 -5.39 35.92
N PHE A 108 40.35 -5.66 35.37
CA PHE A 108 39.14 -5.92 36.16
C PHE A 108 38.69 -7.40 36.16
N GLY A 109 39.24 -8.21 35.27
CA GLY A 109 38.91 -9.62 35.21
C GLY A 109 37.41 -9.91 35.07
N GLU A 110 36.88 -10.82 35.85
CA GLU A 110 35.48 -11.22 35.83
C GLU A 110 34.54 -10.09 36.29
N ALA A 111 35.06 -9.10 36.99
CA ALA A 111 34.28 -7.92 37.44
C ALA A 111 34.15 -6.84 36.40
N THR A 112 34.66 -7.04 35.17
CA THR A 112 34.71 -6.03 34.09
C THR A 112 33.33 -5.43 33.79
N PHE A 113 32.32 -6.22 33.59
CA PHE A 113 30.96 -5.72 33.30
C PHE A 113 30.32 -5.00 34.47
N TYR A 114 30.56 -5.47 35.66
CA TYR A 114 30.10 -4.78 36.87
C TYR A 114 30.73 -3.39 37.02
N VAL A 115 32.04 -3.28 36.77
CA VAL A 115 32.76 -2.00 36.80
C VAL A 115 32.23 -1.02 35.72
N ILE A 116 31.99 -1.49 34.53
CA ILE A 116 31.45 -0.65 33.45
C ILE A 116 30.04 -0.14 33.81
N GLU A 117 29.20 -0.99 34.36
CA GLU A 117 27.83 -0.66 34.69
C GLU A 117 27.69 0.23 35.94
N GLU A 118 28.35 -0.18 37.05
CA GLU A 118 28.14 0.40 38.38
C GLU A 118 29.23 1.37 38.84
N LYS A 119 30.44 1.20 38.32
CA LYS A 119 31.60 1.99 38.74
C LYS A 119 32.45 2.47 37.54
N PRO A 120 31.86 3.18 36.61
CA PRO A 120 32.58 3.57 35.38
C PRO A 120 33.80 4.47 35.64
N ASP A 121 33.85 5.16 36.75
CA ASP A 121 34.99 6.02 37.14
C ASP A 121 36.29 5.23 37.26
N LEU A 122 36.22 3.96 37.59
CA LEU A 122 37.38 3.08 37.68
C LEU A 122 38.02 2.80 36.31
N LEU A 123 37.27 2.99 35.23
CA LEU A 123 37.82 2.84 33.87
C LEU A 123 38.87 3.89 33.54
N THR A 124 38.90 5.01 34.25
CA THR A 124 39.94 6.04 34.09
C THR A 124 41.33 5.59 34.49
N GLU A 125 41.45 4.50 35.25
CA GLU A 125 42.72 3.85 35.58
C GLU A 125 43.37 3.19 34.35
N ILE A 126 42.62 2.99 33.27
CA ILE A 126 43.11 2.42 32.01
C ILE A 126 43.67 3.52 31.13
N LYS A 127 44.88 3.31 30.63
CA LYS A 127 45.53 4.26 29.74
C LYS A 127 44.70 4.47 28.47
N GLY A 128 44.37 5.73 28.18
CA GLY A 128 43.58 6.11 27.01
C GLY A 128 42.12 6.28 27.25
N ILE A 129 41.64 6.08 28.49
CA ILE A 129 40.22 6.28 28.86
C ILE A 129 40.14 7.53 29.77
N SER A 130 39.59 8.60 29.22
CA SER A 130 39.24 9.81 29.97
C SER A 130 37.95 9.61 30.77
N TYR A 131 37.65 10.50 31.71
CA TYR A 131 36.38 10.50 32.43
C TYR A 131 35.19 10.54 31.51
N ASP A 132 35.18 11.41 30.51
CA ASP A 132 34.09 11.52 29.53
C ASP A 132 33.93 10.24 28.71
N LYS A 133 35.04 9.63 28.28
CA LYS A 133 35.02 8.38 27.55
C LYS A 133 34.50 7.24 28.44
N ALA A 134 34.87 7.19 29.70
CA ALA A 134 34.37 6.19 30.65
C ALA A 134 32.85 6.30 30.83
N GLN A 135 32.31 7.51 30.93
CA GLN A 135 30.87 7.75 31.05
C GLN A 135 30.13 7.30 29.78
N LYS A 136 30.67 7.60 28.59
CA LYS A 136 30.08 7.16 27.32
C LYS A 136 30.09 5.62 27.17
N ILE A 137 31.17 4.97 27.58
CA ILE A 137 31.26 3.51 27.60
C ILE A 137 30.16 2.92 28.49
N SER A 138 29.98 3.46 29.66
CA SER A 138 28.95 3.01 30.60
C SER A 138 27.53 3.26 30.06
N GLU A 139 27.26 4.40 29.48
CA GLU A 139 25.96 4.73 28.88
C GLU A 139 25.58 3.73 27.77
N VAL A 140 26.49 3.49 26.83
CA VAL A 140 26.24 2.55 25.72
C VAL A 140 26.05 1.14 26.25
N PHE A 141 26.86 0.71 27.19
CA PHE A 141 26.74 -0.61 27.80
C PHE A 141 25.41 -0.81 28.55
N CYS A 142 24.99 0.18 29.33
CA CYS A 142 23.71 0.15 30.05
C CYS A 142 22.51 0.17 29.08
N GLU A 143 22.59 0.94 28.00
CA GLU A 143 21.55 0.99 26.97
C GLU A 143 21.39 -0.38 26.30
N GLN A 144 22.48 -1.07 25.99
CA GLN A 144 22.44 -2.44 25.45
C GLN A 144 21.83 -3.43 26.42
N HIS A 145 22.15 -3.29 27.70
CA HIS A 145 21.58 -4.13 28.74
C HIS A 145 20.06 -3.92 28.90
N GLU A 146 19.61 -2.69 28.85
CA GLU A 146 18.21 -2.32 28.90
C GLU A 146 17.44 -2.85 27.67
N LEU A 147 18.01 -2.71 26.46
CA LEU A 147 17.46 -3.30 25.25
C LEU A 147 17.25 -4.82 25.40
N ARG A 148 18.24 -5.51 25.92
CA ARG A 148 18.14 -6.97 26.14
C ARG A 148 17.01 -7.33 27.11
N ARG A 149 16.91 -6.61 28.22
CA ARG A 149 15.82 -6.82 29.19
C ARG A 149 14.45 -6.56 28.56
N ALA A 150 14.32 -5.50 27.79
CA ALA A 150 13.09 -5.17 27.09
C ALA A 150 12.71 -6.27 26.06
N MET A 151 13.69 -6.75 25.29
CA MET A 151 13.47 -7.84 24.34
C MET A 151 12.99 -9.12 25.00
N MET A 152 13.62 -9.53 26.11
CA MET A 152 13.21 -10.70 26.89
C MET A 152 11.80 -10.54 27.47
N PHE A 153 11.51 -9.37 28.00
CA PHE A 153 10.18 -9.03 28.52
C PHE A 153 9.08 -9.16 27.47
N LEU A 154 9.33 -8.61 26.28
CA LEU A 154 8.38 -8.64 25.17
C LEU A 154 8.21 -10.03 24.57
N GLN A 155 9.28 -10.85 24.54
CA GLN A 155 9.19 -12.25 24.13
C GLN A 155 8.25 -13.08 25.01
N GLY A 156 8.15 -12.73 26.29
CA GLY A 156 7.18 -13.34 27.23
C GLY A 156 5.72 -13.15 26.82
N TYR A 157 5.44 -12.21 25.92
CA TYR A 157 4.11 -11.96 25.36
C TYR A 157 3.98 -12.43 23.91
N ASP A 158 4.84 -13.32 23.46
CA ASP A 158 4.87 -13.85 22.07
C ASP A 158 5.08 -12.78 20.97
N ILE A 159 5.75 -11.69 21.30
CA ILE A 159 6.07 -10.64 20.34
C ILE A 159 7.34 -11.03 19.59
N SER A 160 7.28 -10.94 18.25
CA SER A 160 8.44 -11.21 17.41
C SER A 160 9.57 -10.21 17.71
N PRO A 161 10.85 -10.63 17.51
CA PRO A 161 11.99 -9.73 17.72
C PRO A 161 11.90 -8.43 16.92
N ALA A 162 11.36 -8.47 15.69
CA ALA A 162 11.18 -7.30 14.84
C ALA A 162 10.25 -6.26 15.48
N TYR A 163 9.11 -6.69 15.99
CA TYR A 163 8.17 -5.79 16.68
C TYR A 163 8.70 -5.33 18.04
N ALA A 164 9.36 -6.23 18.77
CA ALA A 164 9.98 -5.89 20.05
C ALA A 164 11.01 -4.76 19.87
N MET A 165 11.81 -4.83 18.82
CA MET A 165 12.77 -3.77 18.50
C MET A 165 12.09 -2.44 18.17
N LYS A 166 11.02 -2.45 17.39
CA LYS A 166 10.22 -1.24 17.09
C LYS A 166 9.65 -0.61 18.35
N ILE A 167 9.11 -1.41 19.24
CA ILE A 167 8.55 -0.96 20.52
C ILE A 167 9.63 -0.30 21.38
N TYR A 168 10.75 -0.97 21.52
CA TYR A 168 11.86 -0.45 22.34
C TYR A 168 12.46 0.83 21.75
N LYS A 169 12.66 0.90 20.44
CA LYS A 169 13.15 2.12 19.79
C LYS A 169 12.29 3.32 20.07
N LYS A 170 10.98 3.13 20.16
CA LYS A 170 10.03 4.22 20.38
C LYS A 170 9.95 4.64 21.85
N TYR A 171 9.87 3.70 22.76
CA TYR A 171 9.55 3.97 24.16
C TYR A 171 10.74 3.86 25.12
N LYS A 172 11.83 3.22 24.70
CA LYS A 172 13.02 3.01 25.53
C LYS A 172 12.67 2.39 26.89
N ALA A 173 13.08 3.03 27.98
CA ALA A 173 12.81 2.58 29.34
C ALA A 173 11.32 2.49 29.70
N ARG A 174 10.47 3.26 29.03
CA ARG A 174 9.02 3.27 29.24
C ARG A 174 8.30 2.04 28.69
N THR A 175 9.00 1.20 27.90
CA THR A 175 8.42 -0.01 27.33
C THR A 175 7.72 -0.89 28.35
N PHE A 176 8.36 -1.13 29.49
CA PHE A 176 7.81 -1.98 30.57
C PHE A 176 6.51 -1.43 31.13
N GLU A 177 6.49 -0.14 31.42
CA GLU A 177 5.32 0.55 31.98
C GLU A 177 4.16 0.53 30.99
N ILE A 178 4.40 0.86 29.73
CA ILE A 178 3.37 0.92 28.68
C ILE A 178 2.73 -0.45 28.47
N VAL A 179 3.54 -1.49 28.34
CA VAL A 179 3.02 -2.86 28.11
C VAL A 179 2.23 -3.37 29.31
N LYS A 180 2.66 -3.07 30.53
CA LYS A 180 1.94 -3.50 31.73
C LYS A 180 0.66 -2.73 31.98
N ASN A 181 0.64 -1.43 31.72
CA ASN A 181 -0.47 -0.56 32.10
C ASN A 181 -1.47 -0.30 30.97
N ASN A 182 -0.98 -0.10 29.76
CA ASN A 182 -1.83 0.17 28.60
C ASN A 182 -1.17 -0.26 27.28
N PRO A 183 -1.14 -1.56 26.98
CA PRO A 183 -0.55 -2.05 25.72
C PRO A 183 -1.31 -1.60 24.48
N TYR A 184 -2.54 -1.13 24.60
CA TYR A 184 -3.34 -0.60 23.49
C TYR A 184 -2.75 0.67 22.90
N ARG A 185 -1.94 1.37 23.64
CA ARG A 185 -1.15 2.51 23.15
C ARG A 185 -0.25 2.12 21.97
N LEU A 186 0.23 0.88 21.97
CA LEU A 186 1.05 0.35 20.88
C LEU A 186 0.29 0.30 19.54
N ALA A 187 -1.01 0.00 19.59
CA ALA A 187 -1.85 -0.05 18.40
C ALA A 187 -2.01 1.34 17.75
N ASP A 188 -1.98 2.41 18.53
CA ASP A 188 -2.06 3.77 18.03
C ASP A 188 -0.72 4.34 17.57
N GLU A 189 0.37 3.96 18.21
CA GLU A 189 1.66 4.63 18.12
C GLU A 189 2.75 3.83 17.36
N VAL A 190 2.60 2.51 17.25
CA VAL A 190 3.60 1.64 16.60
C VAL A 190 3.05 1.04 15.32
N LEU A 191 3.71 1.32 14.20
CA LEU A 191 3.31 0.79 12.91
C LEU A 191 3.42 -0.74 12.87
N GLY A 192 2.37 -1.39 12.42
CA GLY A 192 2.29 -2.85 12.29
C GLY A 192 1.71 -3.56 13.51
N ILE A 193 1.53 -2.88 14.63
CA ILE A 193 0.85 -3.43 15.80
C ILE A 193 -0.62 -3.01 15.77
N GLY A 194 -1.51 -3.98 15.62
CA GLY A 194 -2.94 -3.76 15.62
C GLY A 194 -3.58 -4.07 16.98
N PHE A 195 -4.89 -3.86 17.06
CA PHE A 195 -5.68 -4.14 18.26
C PHE A 195 -5.54 -5.58 18.73
N LYS A 196 -5.59 -6.56 17.84
CA LYS A 196 -5.54 -7.99 18.22
C LYS A 196 -4.23 -8.37 18.89
N MET A 197 -3.12 -7.86 18.40
CA MET A 197 -1.81 -8.08 19.03
C MET A 197 -1.72 -7.40 20.39
N ALA A 198 -2.15 -6.14 20.49
CA ALA A 198 -2.20 -5.41 21.75
C ALA A 198 -3.15 -6.08 22.77
N ASP A 199 -4.28 -6.60 22.31
CA ASP A 199 -5.26 -7.30 23.14
C ASP A 199 -4.69 -8.61 23.72
N LYS A 200 -3.94 -9.35 22.91
CA LYS A 200 -3.22 -10.54 23.35
C LYS A 200 -2.18 -10.21 24.43
N MET A 201 -1.43 -9.13 24.24
CA MET A 201 -0.48 -8.63 25.24
C MET A 201 -1.20 -8.23 26.55
N ALA A 202 -2.32 -7.54 26.44
CA ALA A 202 -3.14 -7.11 27.57
C ALA A 202 -3.66 -8.31 28.37
N ALA A 203 -4.14 -9.35 27.70
CA ALA A 203 -4.57 -10.59 28.34
C ALA A 203 -3.42 -11.24 29.12
N GLY A 204 -2.22 -11.29 28.55
CA GLY A 204 -1.02 -11.78 29.21
C GLY A 204 -0.57 -10.92 30.41
N ALA A 205 -0.85 -9.62 30.38
CA ALA A 205 -0.55 -8.70 31.45
C ALA A 205 -1.62 -8.66 32.55
N GLY A 206 -2.70 -9.43 32.41
CA GLY A 206 -3.77 -9.51 33.41
C GLY A 206 -4.76 -8.35 33.39
N ILE A 207 -4.84 -7.62 32.28
CA ILE A 207 -5.78 -6.52 32.10
C ILE A 207 -7.20 -7.08 31.97
N ALA A 208 -8.15 -6.49 32.71
CA ALA A 208 -9.53 -6.95 32.72
C ALA A 208 -10.21 -6.83 31.35
N ALA A 209 -11.14 -7.75 31.08
CA ALA A 209 -11.87 -7.78 29.83
C ALA A 209 -12.70 -6.51 29.56
N ASP A 210 -13.15 -5.85 30.63
CA ASP A 210 -13.94 -4.61 30.59
C ASP A 210 -13.11 -3.34 30.86
N ASP A 211 -11.79 -3.46 30.83
CA ASP A 211 -10.90 -2.31 31.01
C ASP A 211 -11.25 -1.19 30.02
N PRO A 212 -11.43 0.07 30.48
CA PRO A 212 -11.80 1.17 29.59
C PRO A 212 -10.84 1.37 28.41
N ASN A 213 -9.56 1.15 28.58
CA ASN A 213 -8.57 1.26 27.50
C ASN A 213 -8.78 0.18 26.42
N ARG A 214 -9.15 -1.03 26.86
CA ARG A 214 -9.49 -2.12 25.93
C ARG A 214 -10.71 -1.76 25.08
N VAL A 215 -11.77 -1.28 25.72
CA VAL A 215 -13.02 -0.94 25.01
C VAL A 215 -12.80 0.23 24.06
N LYS A 216 -12.08 1.26 24.46
CA LYS A 216 -11.73 2.40 23.59
C LYS A 216 -10.91 1.95 22.38
N ALA A 217 -9.90 1.11 22.60
CA ALA A 217 -9.08 0.57 21.51
C ALA A 217 -9.89 -0.28 20.54
N ALA A 218 -10.83 -1.07 21.05
CA ALA A 218 -11.73 -1.88 20.22
C ALA A 218 -12.67 -1.02 19.36
N VAL A 219 -13.22 0.05 19.90
CA VAL A 219 -14.05 1.00 19.15
C VAL A 219 -13.25 1.62 17.99
N LYS A 220 -12.05 2.08 18.25
CA LYS A 220 -11.16 2.60 17.20
C LYS A 220 -10.81 1.53 16.17
N TYR A 221 -10.57 0.31 16.62
CA TYR A 221 -10.28 -0.82 15.72
C TYR A 221 -11.44 -1.11 14.77
N VAL A 222 -12.67 -1.11 15.28
CA VAL A 222 -13.87 -1.31 14.45
C VAL A 222 -13.98 -0.21 13.39
N LEU A 223 -13.76 1.04 13.77
CA LEU A 223 -13.79 2.17 12.84
C LEU A 223 -12.63 2.14 11.84
N ASN A 224 -11.44 1.75 12.24
CA ASN A 224 -10.29 1.59 11.33
C ASN A 224 -10.52 0.44 10.34
N THR A 225 -11.14 -0.65 10.78
CA THR A 225 -11.52 -1.77 9.91
C THR A 225 -12.57 -1.33 8.89
N ALA A 226 -13.55 -0.54 9.32
CA ALA A 226 -14.53 0.05 8.42
C ALA A 226 -13.87 0.95 7.37
N ALA A 227 -12.90 1.77 7.78
CA ALA A 227 -12.14 2.62 6.87
C ALA A 227 -11.33 1.81 5.84
N ALA A 228 -10.73 0.70 6.25
CA ALA A 228 -10.05 -0.22 5.33
C ALA A 228 -11.03 -0.84 4.30
N ASN A 229 -12.31 -0.94 4.64
CA ASN A 229 -13.36 -1.38 3.75
C ASN A 229 -14.02 -0.23 2.95
N GLY A 230 -13.53 0.98 3.09
CA GLY A 230 -13.97 2.15 2.34
C GLY A 230 -14.93 3.09 3.06
N ASP A 231 -15.31 2.81 4.31
CA ASP A 231 -16.23 3.64 5.07
C ASP A 231 -15.51 4.79 5.78
N CYS A 232 -16.01 6.00 5.65
CA CYS A 232 -15.50 7.14 6.39
C CYS A 232 -16.03 7.19 7.83
N TYR A 233 -17.22 6.64 8.06
CA TYR A 233 -17.86 6.56 9.36
C TYR A 233 -18.63 5.26 9.52
N LEU A 234 -19.11 5.00 10.72
CA LEU A 234 -20.16 4.00 10.96
C LEU A 234 -21.36 4.66 11.63
N PRO A 235 -22.59 4.22 11.30
CA PRO A 235 -23.76 4.55 12.12
C PRO A 235 -23.50 4.08 13.56
N LYS A 236 -23.88 4.90 14.53
CA LYS A 236 -23.61 4.62 15.96
C LYS A 236 -24.11 3.26 16.40
N GLU A 237 -25.32 2.87 16.00
CA GLU A 237 -25.88 1.57 16.33
C GLU A 237 -25.05 0.42 15.78
N ARG A 238 -24.57 0.56 14.55
CA ARG A 238 -23.73 -0.46 13.91
C ARG A 238 -22.36 -0.54 14.56
N LEU A 239 -21.76 0.58 14.93
CA LEU A 239 -20.50 0.63 15.67
C LEU A 239 -20.64 -0.12 17.00
N ILE A 240 -21.69 0.16 17.75
CA ILE A 240 -21.97 -0.50 19.04
C ILE A 240 -22.16 -2.01 18.82
N ALA A 241 -22.96 -2.42 17.85
CA ALA A 241 -23.21 -3.83 17.56
C ALA A 241 -21.92 -4.58 17.20
N GLN A 242 -21.07 -4.00 16.36
CA GLN A 242 -19.80 -4.64 15.97
C GLN A 242 -18.80 -4.70 17.12
N ALA A 243 -18.75 -3.68 17.99
CA ALA A 243 -17.91 -3.69 19.18
C ALA A 243 -18.40 -4.68 20.22
N VAL A 244 -19.70 -4.82 20.42
CA VAL A 244 -20.31 -5.84 21.28
C VAL A 244 -19.95 -7.25 20.79
N ASP A 245 -20.06 -7.48 19.50
CA ASP A 245 -19.70 -8.76 18.90
C ASP A 245 -18.21 -9.10 19.08
N LEU A 246 -17.35 -8.10 18.91
CA LEU A 246 -15.90 -8.26 19.07
C LEU A 246 -15.50 -8.55 20.54
N LEU A 247 -16.08 -7.82 21.48
CA LEU A 247 -15.64 -7.82 22.88
C LEU A 247 -16.48 -8.74 23.77
N GLN A 248 -17.69 -9.08 23.36
CA GLN A 248 -18.66 -9.81 24.19
C GLN A 248 -18.96 -9.10 25.52
N LEU A 249 -19.08 -7.78 25.46
CA LEU A 249 -19.42 -6.92 26.60
C LEU A 249 -20.80 -6.29 26.42
N HIS A 250 -21.36 -5.76 27.51
CA HIS A 250 -22.63 -5.05 27.48
C HIS A 250 -22.54 -3.77 26.64
N PRO A 251 -23.57 -3.43 25.83
CA PRO A 251 -23.55 -2.21 25.01
C PRO A 251 -23.23 -0.91 25.77
N LEU A 252 -23.60 -0.82 27.03
CA LEU A 252 -23.33 0.35 27.86
C LEU A 252 -21.83 0.64 28.01
N ALA A 253 -21.01 -0.41 28.11
CA ALA A 253 -19.55 -0.26 28.17
C ALA A 253 -19.01 0.40 26.90
N ILE A 254 -19.56 0.02 25.75
CA ILE A 254 -19.18 0.60 24.46
C ILE A 254 -19.66 2.04 24.33
N GLU A 255 -20.88 2.33 24.74
CA GLU A 255 -21.42 3.71 24.72
C GLU A 255 -20.57 4.64 25.61
N ASN A 256 -20.15 4.18 26.77
CA ASN A 256 -19.27 4.94 27.68
C ASN A 256 -17.90 5.20 27.03
N ALA A 257 -17.33 4.20 26.35
CA ALA A 257 -16.06 4.34 25.63
C ALA A 257 -16.17 5.35 24.48
N ILE A 258 -17.26 5.31 23.71
CA ILE A 258 -17.53 6.27 22.63
C ILE A 258 -17.59 7.69 23.22
N ARG A 259 -18.30 7.87 24.32
CA ARG A 259 -18.41 9.17 24.99
C ARG A 259 -17.07 9.71 25.47
N ASP A 260 -16.25 8.85 26.08
CA ASP A 260 -14.90 9.22 26.54
C ASP A 260 -14.00 9.62 25.36
N LEU A 261 -14.07 8.89 24.24
CA LEU A 261 -13.31 9.22 23.04
C LEU A 261 -13.80 10.53 22.39
N GLN A 262 -15.09 10.83 22.48
CA GLN A 262 -15.63 12.11 22.02
C GLN A 262 -15.13 13.28 22.87
N VAL A 263 -15.08 13.12 24.19
CA VAL A 263 -14.56 14.15 25.10
C VAL A 263 -13.11 14.49 24.77
N ASN A 264 -12.31 13.48 24.40
CA ASN A 264 -10.91 13.66 24.02
C ASN A 264 -10.73 14.04 22.54
N SER A 265 -11.81 14.31 21.81
CA SER A 265 -11.80 14.68 20.37
C SER A 265 -11.17 13.62 19.46
N GLN A 266 -11.10 12.38 19.89
CA GLN A 266 -10.63 11.27 19.05
C GLN A 266 -11.73 10.71 18.15
N LEU A 267 -12.98 10.82 18.60
CA LEU A 267 -14.17 10.55 17.81
C LEU A 267 -15.02 11.82 17.68
N LEU A 268 -15.69 11.94 16.55
CA LEU A 268 -16.67 12.99 16.32
C LEU A 268 -17.96 12.34 15.87
N GLN A 269 -19.06 12.84 16.39
CA GLN A 269 -20.40 12.39 16.04
C GLN A 269 -21.16 13.51 15.37
N GLU A 270 -21.82 13.20 14.25
CA GLU A 270 -22.63 14.15 13.53
C GLU A 270 -23.92 13.47 13.06
N LYS A 271 -24.99 14.22 13.01
CA LYS A 271 -26.26 13.76 12.47
C LYS A 271 -26.34 14.10 10.98
N LEU A 272 -26.31 13.08 10.13
CA LEU A 272 -26.47 13.21 8.69
C LEU A 272 -27.73 12.45 8.26
N ASN A 273 -28.64 13.14 7.60
CA ASN A 273 -29.91 12.56 7.14
C ASN A 273 -30.71 11.84 8.25
N GLY A 274 -30.67 12.38 9.47
CA GLY A 274 -31.35 11.80 10.62
C GLY A 274 -30.65 10.63 11.29
N GLU A 275 -29.48 10.25 10.81
CA GLU A 275 -28.67 9.15 11.34
C GLU A 275 -27.47 9.68 12.11
N ASP A 276 -27.19 9.08 13.27
CA ASP A 276 -26.01 9.41 14.06
C ASP A 276 -24.78 8.72 13.47
N CYS A 277 -23.87 9.51 12.93
CA CYS A 277 -22.64 9.05 12.27
C CYS A 277 -21.44 9.28 13.18
N VAL A 278 -20.69 8.23 13.45
CA VAL A 278 -19.48 8.29 14.29
C VAL A 278 -18.24 8.16 13.42
N TYR A 279 -17.38 9.16 13.50
CA TYR A 279 -16.14 9.27 12.74
C TYR A 279 -14.94 9.16 13.66
N LEU A 280 -13.87 8.51 13.19
CA LEU A 280 -12.53 8.87 13.65
C LEU A 280 -12.28 10.33 13.27
N ASN A 281 -11.69 11.12 14.15
CA ASN A 281 -11.43 12.55 13.92
C ASN A 281 -10.76 12.83 12.58
N TYR A 282 -9.83 11.99 12.19
CA TYR A 282 -9.05 12.06 10.96
C TYR A 282 -9.93 12.09 9.70
N TYR A 283 -10.91 11.20 9.62
CA TYR A 283 -11.82 11.12 8.46
C TYR A 283 -12.88 12.21 8.49
N PHE A 284 -13.33 12.61 9.66
CA PHE A 284 -14.23 13.74 9.81
C PHE A 284 -13.63 15.02 9.23
N TYR A 285 -12.42 15.35 9.66
CA TYR A 285 -11.74 16.54 9.17
C TYR A 285 -11.35 16.43 7.70
N ALA A 286 -11.06 15.24 7.21
CA ALA A 286 -10.80 15.02 5.79
C ALA A 286 -12.02 15.35 4.95
N GLU A 287 -13.21 14.85 5.29
CA GLU A 287 -14.44 15.18 4.57
C GLU A 287 -14.79 16.68 4.67
N MET A 288 -14.67 17.27 5.84
CA MET A 288 -14.92 18.70 6.05
C MET A 288 -14.00 19.57 5.20
N SER A 289 -12.71 19.26 5.22
CA SER A 289 -11.70 19.99 4.47
C SER A 289 -11.92 19.89 2.95
N VAL A 290 -12.23 18.67 2.46
CA VAL A 290 -12.51 18.45 1.04
C VAL A 290 -13.75 19.21 0.60
N ALA A 291 -14.85 19.12 1.33
CA ALA A 291 -16.08 19.83 1.01
C ALA A 291 -15.87 21.35 0.96
N LYS A 292 -15.23 21.90 1.97
CA LYS A 292 -14.91 23.31 2.05
C LYS A 292 -14.04 23.77 0.87
N ARG A 293 -12.96 23.04 0.61
CA ARG A 293 -12.01 23.45 -0.42
C ARG A 293 -12.59 23.34 -1.83
N LEU A 294 -13.39 22.31 -2.11
CA LEU A 294 -14.07 22.17 -3.39
C LEU A 294 -14.97 23.37 -3.66
N LEU A 295 -15.74 23.80 -2.66
CA LEU A 295 -16.64 24.94 -2.81
C LEU A 295 -15.88 26.27 -2.92
N GLU A 296 -14.79 26.46 -2.18
CA GLU A 296 -13.93 27.64 -2.30
C GLU A 296 -13.34 27.76 -3.71
N LEU A 297 -12.82 26.66 -4.25
CA LEU A 297 -12.26 26.64 -5.61
C LEU A 297 -13.34 26.81 -6.68
N SER A 298 -14.55 26.27 -6.45
CA SER A 298 -15.68 26.40 -7.38
C SER A 298 -16.23 27.83 -7.46
N ALA A 299 -15.98 28.64 -6.45
CA ALA A 299 -16.47 30.05 -6.42
C ALA A 299 -15.79 30.90 -7.49
N ASP A 300 -14.62 30.51 -7.96
CA ASP A 300 -13.89 31.20 -9.04
C ASP A 300 -14.44 30.78 -10.41
N TYR A 301 -15.69 31.15 -10.68
CA TYR A 301 -16.32 30.84 -11.96
C TYR A 301 -16.49 32.12 -12.78
N ASP A 302 -15.84 32.14 -13.95
CA ASP A 302 -16.06 33.14 -14.99
C ASP A 302 -16.94 32.52 -16.08
N ALA A 303 -18.06 33.15 -16.38
CA ALA A 303 -18.95 32.70 -17.43
C ALA A 303 -18.17 32.56 -18.76
N PRO A 304 -18.28 31.41 -19.45
CA PRO A 304 -17.53 31.22 -20.69
C PRO A 304 -17.98 32.18 -21.79
N ASN A 305 -17.01 32.75 -22.49
CA ASN A 305 -17.28 33.44 -23.74
C ASN A 305 -17.47 32.36 -24.84
N MET A 306 -18.71 32.01 -25.11
CA MET A 306 -19.04 30.91 -26.02
C MET A 306 -18.55 31.13 -27.45
N GLU A 307 -18.52 32.40 -27.94
CA GLU A 307 -18.01 32.70 -29.26
C GLU A 307 -16.51 32.46 -29.38
N SER A 308 -15.76 32.93 -28.39
CA SER A 308 -14.31 32.72 -28.32
C SER A 308 -13.94 31.23 -28.19
N ILE A 309 -14.66 30.51 -27.36
CA ILE A 309 -14.48 29.07 -27.17
C ILE A 309 -14.82 28.30 -28.43
N ALA A 310 -15.93 28.61 -29.08
CA ALA A 310 -16.31 27.99 -30.35
C ALA A 310 -15.25 28.19 -31.44
N THR A 311 -14.65 29.37 -31.49
CA THR A 311 -13.55 29.69 -32.41
C THR A 311 -12.30 28.83 -32.12
N GLU A 312 -11.94 28.71 -30.85
CA GLU A 312 -10.80 27.88 -30.40
C GLU A 312 -11.02 26.40 -30.66
N ILE A 313 -12.22 25.90 -30.41
CA ILE A 313 -12.59 24.50 -30.71
C ILE A 313 -12.51 24.25 -32.23
N ALA A 314 -13.06 25.15 -33.04
CA ALA A 314 -12.98 25.03 -34.50
C ALA A 314 -11.54 25.01 -35.00
N ARG A 315 -10.66 25.83 -34.42
CA ARG A 315 -9.24 25.83 -34.69
C ARG A 315 -8.59 24.47 -34.41
N VAL A 316 -8.84 23.91 -33.23
CA VAL A 316 -8.27 22.61 -32.81
C VAL A 316 -8.83 21.49 -33.70
N GLU A 317 -10.12 21.49 -34.00
CA GLU A 317 -10.73 20.50 -34.95
C GLU A 317 -10.08 20.54 -36.31
N LYS A 318 -9.79 21.73 -36.84
CA LYS A 318 -9.11 21.90 -38.11
C LYS A 318 -7.66 21.40 -38.06
N GLU A 319 -6.92 21.69 -36.99
CA GLU A 319 -5.53 21.26 -36.81
C GLU A 319 -5.40 19.75 -36.61
N THR A 320 -6.32 19.13 -35.91
CA THR A 320 -6.25 17.71 -35.53
C THR A 320 -7.06 16.80 -36.48
N GLY A 321 -8.01 17.35 -37.25
CA GLY A 321 -8.92 16.57 -38.06
C GLY A 321 -10.02 15.85 -37.25
N VAL A 322 -10.13 16.12 -35.96
CA VAL A 322 -11.11 15.50 -35.05
C VAL A 322 -12.30 16.42 -34.86
N VAL A 323 -13.51 15.87 -35.01
CA VAL A 323 -14.76 16.60 -34.76
C VAL A 323 -15.26 16.19 -33.35
N LEU A 324 -15.45 17.18 -32.48
CA LEU A 324 -15.93 16.95 -31.14
C LEU A 324 -17.46 16.76 -31.10
N ALA A 325 -17.92 15.85 -30.28
CA ALA A 325 -19.33 15.74 -29.94
C ALA A 325 -19.77 16.92 -29.05
N GLU A 326 -21.08 17.15 -28.97
CA GLU A 326 -21.64 18.24 -28.17
C GLU A 326 -21.23 18.18 -26.71
N GLU A 327 -21.23 16.98 -26.11
CA GLU A 327 -20.79 16.77 -24.73
C GLU A 327 -19.32 17.12 -24.52
N GLN A 328 -18.46 16.81 -25.47
CA GLN A 328 -17.04 17.16 -25.43
C GLN A 328 -16.83 18.66 -25.55
N ARG A 329 -17.59 19.33 -26.40
CA ARG A 329 -17.57 20.80 -26.51
C ARG A 329 -17.97 21.48 -25.21
N ALA A 330 -19.00 20.93 -24.55
CA ALA A 330 -19.43 21.41 -23.23
C ALA A 330 -18.31 21.24 -22.18
N ALA A 331 -17.63 20.09 -22.18
CA ALA A 331 -16.52 19.84 -21.26
C ALA A 331 -15.37 20.83 -21.50
N VAL A 332 -14.99 21.09 -22.73
CA VAL A 332 -13.95 22.08 -23.07
C VAL A 332 -14.35 23.48 -22.62
N ALA A 333 -15.60 23.89 -22.87
CA ALA A 333 -16.09 25.19 -22.46
C ALA A 333 -16.04 25.37 -20.94
N GLU A 334 -16.49 24.36 -20.21
CA GLU A 334 -16.49 24.41 -18.73
C GLU A 334 -15.07 24.32 -18.16
N ALA A 335 -14.17 23.60 -18.81
CA ALA A 335 -12.75 23.52 -18.39
C ALA A 335 -12.05 24.88 -18.43
N LEU A 336 -12.45 25.74 -19.33
CA LEU A 336 -11.89 27.09 -19.47
C LEU A 336 -12.55 28.11 -18.52
N SER A 337 -13.57 27.71 -17.81
CA SER A 337 -14.43 28.63 -17.04
C SER A 337 -14.55 28.27 -15.56
N CYS A 338 -14.55 26.98 -15.22
CA CYS A 338 -14.81 26.50 -13.86
C CYS A 338 -13.53 26.40 -13.04
N GLY A 339 -13.63 26.73 -11.76
CA GLY A 339 -12.57 26.44 -10.79
C GLY A 339 -12.45 24.95 -10.50
N VAL A 340 -13.57 24.23 -10.48
CA VAL A 340 -13.63 22.77 -10.34
C VAL A 340 -14.55 22.18 -11.41
N LEU A 341 -14.04 21.24 -12.18
CA LEU A 341 -14.81 20.52 -13.19
C LEU A 341 -14.62 19.02 -13.04
N ILE A 342 -15.70 18.27 -13.17
CA ILE A 342 -15.67 16.80 -13.20
C ILE A 342 -16.11 16.36 -14.60
N ILE A 343 -15.28 15.58 -15.27
CA ILE A 343 -15.57 14.93 -16.54
C ILE A 343 -15.64 13.43 -16.30
N THR A 344 -16.80 12.83 -16.46
CA THR A 344 -16.97 11.39 -16.30
C THR A 344 -17.47 10.75 -17.58
N GLY A 345 -16.96 9.58 -17.90
CA GLY A 345 -17.37 8.83 -19.06
C GLY A 345 -16.76 7.44 -19.09
N GLY A 346 -17.48 6.52 -19.72
CA GLY A 346 -17.04 5.14 -19.94
C GLY A 346 -16.05 5.00 -21.10
N PRO A 347 -15.70 3.77 -21.45
CA PRO A 347 -14.78 3.52 -22.55
C PRO A 347 -15.37 3.97 -23.89
N GLY A 348 -14.53 4.51 -24.75
CA GLY A 348 -14.91 4.95 -26.12
C GLY A 348 -15.74 6.24 -26.16
N THR A 349 -15.84 6.98 -25.07
CA THR A 349 -16.59 8.25 -25.01
C THR A 349 -15.74 9.49 -25.29
N GLY A 350 -14.45 9.30 -25.56
CA GLY A 350 -13.56 10.37 -25.98
C GLY A 350 -13.04 11.24 -24.85
N LYS A 351 -12.82 10.68 -23.66
CA LYS A 351 -12.18 11.40 -22.54
C LYS A 351 -10.80 11.93 -22.93
N THR A 352 -9.96 11.10 -23.51
CA THR A 352 -8.60 11.48 -23.94
C THR A 352 -8.62 12.58 -24.98
N THR A 353 -9.48 12.48 -25.98
CA THR A 353 -9.66 13.52 -27.01
C THR A 353 -10.08 14.85 -26.41
N THR A 354 -10.99 14.81 -25.44
CA THR A 354 -11.44 15.99 -24.71
C THR A 354 -10.30 16.63 -23.94
N ILE A 355 -9.51 15.85 -23.21
CA ILE A 355 -8.34 16.33 -22.45
C ILE A 355 -7.33 16.98 -23.42
N ASN A 356 -7.03 16.32 -24.55
CA ASN A 356 -6.08 16.83 -25.54
C ASN A 356 -6.52 18.15 -26.14
N THR A 357 -7.81 18.32 -26.39
CA THR A 357 -8.38 19.57 -26.87
C THR A 357 -8.21 20.69 -25.83
N ILE A 358 -8.52 20.39 -24.58
CA ILE A 358 -8.34 21.34 -23.46
C ILE A 358 -6.85 21.76 -23.37
N LEU A 359 -5.94 20.79 -23.43
CA LEU A 359 -4.50 21.05 -23.35
C LEU A 359 -3.99 21.95 -24.49
N ARG A 360 -4.45 21.72 -25.71
CA ARG A 360 -4.07 22.54 -26.87
C ARG A 360 -4.51 24.00 -26.72
N ILE A 361 -5.71 24.21 -26.20
CA ILE A 361 -6.25 25.55 -25.97
C ILE A 361 -5.48 26.24 -24.84
N LEU A 362 -5.25 25.55 -23.72
CA LEU A 362 -4.50 26.08 -22.58
C LEU A 362 -3.06 26.41 -22.95
N LYS A 363 -2.43 25.60 -23.77
CA LYS A 363 -1.06 25.84 -24.26
C LYS A 363 -0.98 27.12 -25.09
N LYS A 364 -1.97 27.36 -25.94
CA LYS A 364 -2.03 28.59 -26.75
C LYS A 364 -2.21 29.84 -25.86
N GLU A 365 -2.93 29.69 -24.76
CA GLU A 365 -3.12 30.76 -23.76
C GLU A 365 -1.91 30.93 -22.81
N ASP A 366 -0.86 30.16 -23.03
CA ASP A 366 0.39 30.17 -22.23
C ASP A 366 0.15 29.87 -20.74
N MET A 367 -0.78 28.95 -20.46
CA MET A 367 -1.08 28.51 -19.10
C MET A 367 -0.20 27.32 -18.69
N ASP A 368 0.23 27.34 -17.44
CA ASP A 368 0.95 26.21 -16.84
C ASP A 368 -0.04 25.13 -16.42
N VAL A 369 0.12 23.93 -17.00
CA VAL A 369 -0.76 22.79 -16.75
C VAL A 369 0.04 21.66 -16.11
N VAL A 370 -0.50 21.05 -15.07
CA VAL A 370 0.03 19.86 -14.41
C VAL A 370 -0.93 18.70 -14.59
N LEU A 371 -0.39 17.57 -15.03
CA LEU A 371 -1.11 16.32 -15.19
C LEU A 371 -0.71 15.33 -14.11
N ALA A 372 -1.68 14.72 -13.46
CA ALA A 372 -1.41 13.69 -12.45
C ALA A 372 -2.47 12.57 -12.46
N ALA A 373 -2.10 11.45 -11.90
CA ALA A 373 -2.97 10.29 -11.75
C ALA A 373 -2.63 9.54 -10.44
N PRO A 374 -3.55 8.73 -9.91
CA PRO A 374 -3.32 8.02 -8.64
C PRO A 374 -2.23 6.96 -8.67
N THR A 375 -1.95 6.37 -9.82
CA THR A 375 -0.98 5.27 -9.99
C THR A 375 0.08 5.61 -11.03
N GLY A 376 1.25 4.98 -10.92
CA GLY A 376 2.32 5.13 -11.90
C GLY A 376 1.92 4.72 -13.32
N ARG A 377 1.17 3.63 -13.44
CA ARG A 377 0.67 3.16 -14.75
C ARG A 377 -0.33 4.14 -15.38
N ALA A 378 -1.25 4.65 -14.60
CA ALA A 378 -2.21 5.64 -15.09
C ALA A 378 -1.50 6.94 -15.51
N ALA A 379 -0.50 7.38 -14.75
CA ALA A 379 0.33 8.54 -15.10
C ALA A 379 1.10 8.31 -16.41
N LYS A 380 1.69 7.14 -16.58
CA LYS A 380 2.39 6.77 -17.82
C LYS A 380 1.46 6.78 -19.02
N ARG A 381 0.27 6.18 -18.89
CA ARG A 381 -0.74 6.21 -19.96
C ARG A 381 -1.16 7.63 -20.34
N MET A 382 -1.34 8.48 -19.33
CA MET A 382 -1.68 9.88 -19.53
C MET A 382 -0.57 10.61 -20.29
N THR A 383 0.69 10.35 -19.96
CA THR A 383 1.85 10.88 -20.68
C THR A 383 1.86 10.44 -22.16
N GLU A 384 1.66 9.17 -22.40
CA GLU A 384 1.62 8.62 -23.77
C GLU A 384 0.45 9.17 -24.59
N ALA A 385 -0.72 9.31 -23.97
CA ALA A 385 -1.93 9.78 -24.63
C ALA A 385 -1.92 11.28 -24.94
N THR A 386 -1.30 12.08 -24.08
CA THR A 386 -1.31 13.56 -24.18
C THR A 386 -0.04 14.14 -24.76
N GLY A 387 1.07 13.41 -24.71
CA GLY A 387 2.39 13.92 -25.09
C GLY A 387 3.00 14.87 -24.06
N MET A 388 2.34 15.09 -22.92
CA MET A 388 2.84 15.88 -21.78
C MET A 388 3.18 14.96 -20.63
N GLU A 389 4.24 15.27 -19.90
CA GLU A 389 4.64 14.49 -18.74
C GLU A 389 3.57 14.57 -17.64
N ALA A 390 3.08 13.41 -17.23
CA ALA A 390 2.20 13.22 -16.09
C ALA A 390 2.92 12.48 -14.99
N GLN A 391 2.57 12.75 -13.75
CA GLN A 391 3.16 12.11 -12.58
C GLN A 391 2.07 11.58 -11.65
N THR A 392 2.45 10.75 -10.69
CA THR A 392 1.51 10.34 -9.66
C THR A 392 1.16 11.53 -8.77
N ILE A 393 -0.04 11.48 -8.17
CA ILE A 393 -0.45 12.52 -7.21
C ILE A 393 0.53 12.56 -6.04
N HIS A 394 0.99 11.41 -5.56
CA HIS A 394 1.98 11.33 -4.48
C HIS A 394 3.29 12.03 -4.85
N ARG A 395 3.79 11.82 -6.06
CA ARG A 395 5.01 12.50 -6.53
C ARG A 395 4.80 14.00 -6.71
N LEU A 396 3.63 14.40 -7.22
CA LEU A 396 3.26 15.80 -7.38
C LEU A 396 3.26 16.54 -6.03
N LEU A 397 2.76 15.90 -4.99
CA LEU A 397 2.67 16.48 -3.66
C LEU A 397 3.99 16.43 -2.89
N GLY A 398 4.92 15.54 -3.28
CA GLY A 398 6.14 15.28 -2.54
C GLY A 398 5.83 14.64 -1.18
N ILE A 399 6.39 13.48 -0.90
CA ILE A 399 6.14 12.81 0.37
C ILE A 399 7.30 13.06 1.30
N SER A 400 7.04 13.65 2.46
CA SER A 400 7.98 13.74 3.57
C SER A 400 7.48 12.92 4.75
N PHE A 401 8.42 12.32 5.48
CA PHE A 401 8.14 11.57 6.69
C PHE A 401 8.66 12.34 7.89
N ILE A 402 7.77 12.55 8.86
CA ILE A 402 8.16 13.02 10.18
C ILE A 402 8.41 11.78 11.04
N GLY A 403 9.67 11.26 10.98
CA GLY A 403 10.12 10.09 11.73
C GLY A 403 9.87 8.76 11.02
N GLU A 404 10.70 7.76 11.34
CA GLU A 404 10.67 6.43 10.72
C GLU A 404 9.37 5.64 11.00
N ASP A 405 8.63 6.01 12.04
CA ASP A 405 7.43 5.30 12.51
C ASP A 405 6.12 6.10 12.36
N SER A 406 6.12 7.18 11.58
CA SER A 406 4.90 7.99 11.43
C SER A 406 3.88 7.30 10.54
N ARG A 407 2.70 6.98 11.09
CA ARG A 407 1.51 6.57 10.34
C ARG A 407 0.92 7.71 9.50
N ARG A 408 1.37 8.94 9.74
CA ARG A 408 0.91 10.12 9.04
C ARG A 408 1.87 10.46 7.93
N GLN A 409 1.39 10.33 6.71
CA GLN A 409 2.05 10.91 5.54
C GLN A 409 1.94 12.43 5.65
N THR A 410 3.08 13.10 5.59
CA THR A 410 3.11 14.54 5.34
C THR A 410 3.60 14.75 3.92
N PHE A 411 2.98 15.72 3.25
CA PHE A 411 3.34 16.09 1.90
C PHE A 411 4.07 17.42 1.92
N ASP A 412 5.07 17.58 1.06
CA ASP A 412 5.84 18.83 0.93
C ASP A 412 4.93 19.96 0.41
N LYS A 413 4.03 19.64 -0.50
CA LYS A 413 3.07 20.59 -1.05
C LYS A 413 1.83 20.69 -0.15
N ASN A 414 1.45 21.90 0.21
CA ASN A 414 0.33 22.24 1.07
C ASN A 414 -0.07 23.72 0.88
N GLU A 415 -0.80 24.30 1.80
CA GLU A 415 -1.24 25.70 1.75
C GLU A 415 -0.07 26.69 1.75
N GLU A 416 1.03 26.34 2.42
CA GLU A 416 2.22 27.22 2.53
C GLU A 416 3.14 27.09 1.32
N ASP A 417 3.14 25.94 0.66
CA ASP A 417 3.90 25.67 -0.56
C ASP A 417 2.99 24.98 -1.58
N PRO A 418 2.10 25.72 -2.24
CA PRO A 418 1.12 25.13 -3.16
C PRO A 418 1.77 24.64 -4.46
N ILE A 419 1.02 23.84 -5.21
CA ILE A 419 1.40 23.41 -6.55
C ILE A 419 1.41 24.66 -7.46
N GLU A 420 2.53 24.87 -8.13
CA GLU A 420 2.68 25.97 -9.09
C GLU A 420 2.07 25.56 -10.45
N ALA A 421 0.80 25.79 -10.62
CA ALA A 421 0.07 25.50 -11.85
C ALA A 421 -1.15 26.40 -11.98
N ASP A 422 -1.51 26.76 -13.20
CA ASP A 422 -2.76 27.45 -13.51
C ASP A 422 -3.93 26.45 -13.55
N VAL A 423 -3.67 25.25 -14.09
CA VAL A 423 -4.65 24.18 -14.23
C VAL A 423 -4.03 22.86 -13.83
N ILE A 424 -4.73 22.10 -13.02
CA ILE A 424 -4.36 20.75 -12.61
C ILE A 424 -5.41 19.78 -13.15
N ILE A 425 -4.97 18.76 -13.88
CA ILE A 425 -5.84 17.72 -14.42
C ILE A 425 -5.50 16.40 -13.76
N ILE A 426 -6.48 15.79 -13.11
CA ILE A 426 -6.35 14.51 -12.43
C ILE A 426 -7.14 13.46 -13.20
N ASP A 427 -6.46 12.48 -13.75
CA ASP A 427 -7.09 11.33 -14.41
C ASP A 427 -7.29 10.18 -13.41
N GLU A 428 -8.12 9.21 -13.77
CA GLU A 428 -8.48 8.06 -12.93
C GLU A 428 -8.99 8.48 -11.52
N SER A 429 -9.80 9.51 -11.49
CA SER A 429 -10.25 10.14 -10.23
C SER A 429 -11.12 9.23 -9.36
N SER A 430 -11.71 8.17 -9.91
CA SER A 430 -12.45 7.16 -9.13
C SER A 430 -11.56 6.44 -8.09
N MET A 431 -10.26 6.43 -8.30
CA MET A 431 -9.29 5.77 -7.40
C MET A 431 -8.81 6.67 -6.27
N VAL A 432 -9.14 7.94 -6.28
CA VAL A 432 -8.68 8.89 -5.25
C VAL A 432 -9.56 8.78 -4.02
N ASP A 433 -8.97 8.38 -2.89
CA ASP A 433 -9.67 8.30 -1.61
C ASP A 433 -9.78 9.68 -0.93
N ILE A 434 -10.51 9.73 0.19
CA ILE A 434 -10.76 10.99 0.88
C ILE A 434 -9.50 11.63 1.45
N VAL A 435 -8.56 10.82 1.89
CA VAL A 435 -7.28 11.29 2.48
C VAL A 435 -6.40 11.90 1.41
N LEU A 436 -6.25 11.21 0.28
CA LEU A 436 -5.46 11.72 -0.84
C LEU A 436 -6.10 12.97 -1.45
N MET A 437 -7.43 13.00 -1.55
CA MET A 437 -8.15 14.18 -2.02
C MET A 437 -7.94 15.38 -1.09
N GLN A 438 -7.97 15.18 0.21
CA GLN A 438 -7.66 16.24 1.17
C GLN A 438 -6.25 16.80 0.95
N ALA A 439 -5.27 15.92 0.85
CA ALA A 439 -3.87 16.33 0.64
C ALA A 439 -3.70 17.09 -0.68
N LEU A 440 -4.34 16.63 -1.75
CA LEU A 440 -4.31 17.29 -3.05
C LEU A 440 -4.93 18.69 -3.01
N LEU A 441 -6.13 18.81 -2.47
CA LEU A 441 -6.86 20.08 -2.44
C LEU A 441 -6.18 21.11 -1.53
N ARG A 442 -5.49 20.68 -0.47
CA ARG A 442 -4.69 21.58 0.38
C ARG A 442 -3.54 22.23 -0.39
N ALA A 443 -3.05 21.57 -1.41
CA ALA A 443 -1.94 22.05 -2.23
C ALA A 443 -2.38 22.85 -3.46
N VAL A 444 -3.67 22.95 -3.72
CA VAL A 444 -4.21 23.75 -4.84
C VAL A 444 -4.37 25.21 -4.40
N GLU A 445 -3.70 26.10 -5.11
CA GLU A 445 -3.75 27.53 -4.84
C GLU A 445 -5.10 28.14 -5.26
N SER A 446 -5.57 29.11 -4.51
CA SER A 446 -6.77 29.87 -4.90
C SER A 446 -6.53 30.57 -6.24
N GLY A 447 -7.50 30.45 -7.16
CA GLY A 447 -7.38 30.93 -8.54
C GLY A 447 -6.87 29.89 -9.52
N SER A 448 -6.24 28.79 -9.06
CA SER A 448 -5.94 27.64 -9.90
C SER A 448 -7.22 26.85 -10.18
N ARG A 449 -7.26 26.20 -11.35
CA ARG A 449 -8.39 25.33 -11.75
C ARG A 449 -7.99 23.88 -11.56
N ILE A 450 -8.94 23.05 -11.16
CA ILE A 450 -8.73 21.61 -11.07
C ILE A 450 -9.83 20.88 -11.85
N ILE A 451 -9.39 19.94 -12.69
CA ILE A 451 -10.25 19.11 -13.52
C ILE A 451 -10.06 17.65 -13.12
N PHE A 452 -11.15 17.02 -12.69
CA PHE A 452 -11.16 15.59 -12.36
C PHE A 452 -11.76 14.81 -13.53
N VAL A 453 -11.02 13.83 -14.01
CA VAL A 453 -11.43 12.96 -15.11
C VAL A 453 -11.48 11.52 -14.59
N GLY A 454 -12.54 10.80 -14.93
CA GLY A 454 -12.65 9.41 -14.52
C GLY A 454 -13.94 8.76 -15.00
N ASP A 455 -14.09 7.51 -14.64
CA ASP A 455 -15.29 6.72 -14.91
C ASP A 455 -15.94 6.38 -13.57
N VAL A 456 -17.07 7.03 -13.27
CA VAL A 456 -17.77 6.86 -12.01
C VAL A 456 -18.35 5.44 -11.83
N ASP A 457 -18.50 4.68 -12.91
CA ASP A 457 -19.05 3.33 -12.90
C ASP A 457 -18.03 2.24 -12.62
N GLN A 458 -16.74 2.59 -12.60
CA GLN A 458 -15.68 1.70 -12.17
C GLN A 458 -15.67 1.55 -10.64
N LEU A 459 -14.93 0.54 -10.15
CA LEU A 459 -14.78 0.34 -8.72
C LEU A 459 -14.24 1.61 -8.03
N PRO A 460 -14.73 1.90 -6.82
CA PRO A 460 -14.24 3.04 -6.05
C PRO A 460 -12.82 2.80 -5.53
N SER A 461 -12.27 3.81 -4.86
CA SER A 461 -10.94 3.73 -4.23
C SER A 461 -10.83 2.57 -3.24
N VAL A 462 -9.61 2.08 -3.03
CA VAL A 462 -9.32 1.07 -1.99
C VAL A 462 -9.47 1.69 -0.60
N GLY A 463 -8.99 2.92 -0.41
CA GLY A 463 -9.11 3.66 0.84
C GLY A 463 -10.50 4.20 1.11
N ALA A 464 -10.65 4.83 2.25
CA ALA A 464 -11.94 5.36 2.72
C ALA A 464 -12.47 6.48 1.81
N GLY A 465 -13.77 6.45 1.59
CA GLY A 465 -14.48 7.43 0.79
C GLY A 465 -14.93 6.88 -0.56
N ASN A 466 -15.83 7.62 -1.17
CA ASN A 466 -16.33 7.40 -2.53
C ASN A 466 -16.38 8.76 -3.21
N VAL A 467 -15.21 9.38 -3.30
CA VAL A 467 -15.06 10.83 -3.51
C VAL A 467 -15.64 11.29 -4.83
N LEU A 468 -15.25 10.65 -5.95
CA LEU A 468 -15.76 11.04 -7.27
C LEU A 468 -17.30 10.95 -7.33
N LYS A 469 -17.84 9.85 -6.83
CA LYS A 469 -19.27 9.61 -6.82
C LYS A 469 -20.00 10.61 -5.91
N ASP A 470 -19.45 10.90 -4.74
CA ASP A 470 -20.00 11.85 -3.79
C ASP A 470 -19.97 13.28 -4.34
N MET A 471 -18.90 13.66 -5.02
CA MET A 471 -18.82 14.97 -5.69
C MET A 471 -19.93 15.11 -6.74
N ILE A 472 -20.16 14.08 -7.53
CA ILE A 472 -21.21 14.05 -8.55
C ILE A 472 -22.59 14.06 -7.90
N ARG A 473 -22.83 13.24 -6.87
CA ARG A 473 -24.11 13.15 -6.14
C ARG A 473 -24.47 14.43 -5.40
N SER A 474 -23.51 15.24 -5.03
CA SER A 474 -23.77 16.49 -4.34
C SER A 474 -24.61 17.46 -5.19
N GLU A 475 -24.52 17.35 -6.50
CA GLU A 475 -25.19 18.24 -7.47
C GLU A 475 -24.86 19.73 -7.27
N ARG A 476 -23.70 20.01 -6.65
CA ARG A 476 -23.24 21.37 -6.36
C ARG A 476 -21.95 21.74 -7.07
N LEU A 477 -21.37 20.78 -7.80
CA LEU A 477 -20.16 20.95 -8.59
C LEU A 477 -20.49 20.77 -10.07
N LYS A 478 -19.70 21.38 -10.93
CA LYS A 478 -19.93 21.25 -12.37
C LYS A 478 -19.47 19.85 -12.84
N VAL A 479 -20.38 19.12 -13.48
CA VAL A 479 -20.16 17.79 -14.01
C VAL A 479 -20.55 17.74 -15.47
N VAL A 480 -19.66 17.21 -16.31
CA VAL A 480 -19.98 16.88 -17.70
C VAL A 480 -19.89 15.37 -17.86
N ARG A 481 -20.99 14.78 -18.33
CA ARG A 481 -21.06 13.32 -18.59
C ARG A 481 -20.87 13.07 -20.08
N LEU A 482 -19.83 12.30 -20.42
CA LEU A 482 -19.60 11.85 -21.79
C LEU A 482 -20.31 10.49 -21.97
N GLN A 483 -21.42 10.48 -22.64
CA GLN A 483 -22.26 9.28 -22.84
C GLN A 483 -22.21 8.77 -24.28
N HIS A 484 -21.87 9.62 -25.24
CA HIS A 484 -21.82 9.27 -26.65
C HIS A 484 -20.60 8.36 -26.92
N VAL A 485 -20.85 7.18 -27.45
CA VAL A 485 -19.80 6.25 -27.88
C VAL A 485 -19.52 6.51 -29.36
N PHE A 486 -18.27 6.82 -29.70
CA PHE A 486 -17.89 7.13 -31.06
C PHE A 486 -17.98 5.91 -31.97
N ARG A 487 -18.26 6.16 -33.25
CA ARG A 487 -18.48 5.11 -34.25
C ARG A 487 -17.32 4.12 -34.35
N GLN A 488 -16.08 4.59 -34.31
CA GLN A 488 -14.90 3.71 -34.28
C GLN A 488 -14.88 2.80 -33.06
N ALA A 489 -15.24 3.34 -31.90
CA ALA A 489 -15.29 2.56 -30.65
C ALA A 489 -16.43 1.53 -30.65
N GLN A 490 -17.50 1.77 -31.42
CA GLN A 490 -18.61 0.81 -31.55
C GLN A 490 -18.22 -0.48 -32.30
N GLU A 491 -17.12 -0.48 -33.03
CA GLU A 491 -16.57 -1.68 -33.68
C GLU A 491 -15.94 -2.65 -32.67
N SER A 492 -15.56 -2.17 -31.48
CA SER A 492 -15.02 -3.00 -30.41
C SER A 492 -16.13 -3.65 -29.60
N ALA A 493 -16.16 -4.97 -29.55
CA ALA A 493 -17.08 -5.71 -28.68
C ALA A 493 -16.76 -5.50 -27.21
N ILE A 494 -15.49 -5.23 -26.85
CA ILE A 494 -15.09 -4.89 -25.48
C ILE A 494 -15.85 -3.64 -25.01
N ILE A 495 -15.80 -2.59 -25.82
CA ILE A 495 -16.42 -1.30 -25.49
C ILE A 495 -17.95 -1.44 -25.44
N MET A 496 -18.54 -2.04 -26.45
CA MET A 496 -19.99 -2.20 -26.53
C MET A 496 -20.51 -3.11 -25.42
N ASN A 497 -19.81 -4.20 -25.12
CA ASN A 497 -20.18 -5.09 -24.05
C ASN A 497 -19.98 -4.44 -22.67
N ALA A 498 -18.96 -3.61 -22.49
CA ALA A 498 -18.78 -2.86 -21.25
C ALA A 498 -20.00 -1.95 -20.98
N HIS A 499 -20.48 -1.24 -21.99
CA HIS A 499 -21.68 -0.39 -21.89
C HIS A 499 -22.93 -1.23 -21.65
N ARG A 500 -23.08 -2.37 -22.31
CA ARG A 500 -24.20 -3.30 -22.06
C ARG A 500 -24.21 -3.80 -20.61
N ILE A 501 -23.07 -4.26 -20.12
CA ILE A 501 -22.90 -4.71 -18.72
C ILE A 501 -23.30 -3.60 -17.76
N ASN A 502 -22.81 -2.40 -17.99
CA ASN A 502 -23.10 -1.24 -17.14
C ASN A 502 -24.58 -0.87 -17.11
N GLN A 503 -25.30 -1.14 -18.19
CA GLN A 503 -26.77 -0.93 -18.30
C GLN A 503 -27.59 -2.12 -17.78
N GLY A 504 -26.96 -3.19 -17.33
CA GLY A 504 -27.64 -4.40 -16.88
C GLY A 504 -28.03 -5.36 -17.98
N GLU A 505 -27.49 -5.19 -19.16
CA GLU A 505 -27.77 -6.03 -20.33
C GLU A 505 -26.70 -7.12 -20.50
N GLU A 506 -27.11 -8.27 -21.04
CA GLU A 506 -26.19 -9.37 -21.34
C GLU A 506 -25.22 -8.96 -22.46
N PRO A 507 -23.93 -9.30 -22.33
CA PRO A 507 -22.97 -9.04 -23.39
C PRO A 507 -23.19 -9.96 -24.60
N VAL A 508 -22.81 -9.50 -25.76
CA VAL A 508 -22.79 -10.30 -26.99
C VAL A 508 -21.49 -11.10 -27.01
N LEU A 509 -21.62 -12.43 -27.06
CA LEU A 509 -20.50 -13.36 -26.89
C LEU A 509 -20.16 -14.09 -28.20
N ASN A 510 -18.85 -14.33 -28.39
CA ASN A 510 -18.32 -15.26 -29.40
C ASN A 510 -18.71 -14.95 -30.85
N GLU A 511 -18.90 -13.71 -31.20
CA GLU A 511 -19.04 -13.31 -32.59
C GLU A 511 -17.71 -13.43 -33.35
N GLU A 512 -17.74 -13.94 -34.55
CA GLU A 512 -16.56 -14.09 -35.39
C GLU A 512 -15.95 -12.71 -35.71
N GLY A 513 -14.65 -12.61 -35.56
CA GLY A 513 -13.92 -11.37 -35.79
C GLY A 513 -14.03 -10.31 -34.69
N THR A 514 -14.58 -10.66 -33.51
CA THR A 514 -14.67 -9.77 -32.38
C THR A 514 -13.50 -9.92 -31.40
N ASP A 515 -13.46 -9.03 -30.40
CA ASP A 515 -12.43 -8.97 -29.37
C ASP A 515 -12.94 -9.43 -27.98
N PHE A 516 -14.09 -10.10 -27.93
CA PHE A 516 -14.73 -10.51 -26.69
C PHE A 516 -15.26 -11.96 -26.77
N PHE A 517 -14.68 -12.85 -25.96
CA PHE A 517 -14.98 -14.27 -25.99
C PHE A 517 -15.36 -14.83 -24.64
N PHE A 518 -16.18 -15.88 -24.66
CA PHE A 518 -16.55 -16.66 -23.49
C PHE A 518 -16.30 -18.14 -23.76
N MET A 519 -15.64 -18.81 -22.82
CA MET A 519 -15.40 -20.25 -22.85
C MET A 519 -16.06 -20.91 -21.66
N ARG A 520 -17.02 -21.79 -21.92
CA ARG A 520 -17.71 -22.50 -20.84
C ARG A 520 -16.84 -23.62 -20.27
N ARG A 521 -16.74 -23.65 -18.94
CA ARG A 521 -16.10 -24.72 -18.17
C ARG A 521 -16.92 -24.97 -16.92
N ALA A 522 -17.27 -26.25 -16.70
CA ALA A 522 -18.22 -26.64 -15.64
C ALA A 522 -17.56 -26.72 -14.26
N TYR A 523 -16.25 -26.93 -14.19
CA TYR A 523 -15.52 -27.15 -12.95
C TYR A 523 -14.33 -26.19 -12.81
N ALA A 524 -14.01 -25.85 -11.56
CA ALA A 524 -12.92 -24.91 -11.26
C ALA A 524 -11.56 -25.35 -11.81
N ASP A 525 -11.24 -26.64 -11.71
CA ASP A 525 -9.98 -27.19 -12.24
C ASP A 525 -9.90 -27.07 -13.77
N GLU A 526 -11.01 -27.24 -14.45
CA GLU A 526 -11.10 -27.05 -15.90
C GLU A 526 -10.90 -25.59 -16.29
N VAL A 527 -11.41 -24.66 -15.48
CA VAL A 527 -11.20 -23.21 -15.68
C VAL A 527 -9.72 -22.88 -15.55
N ALA A 528 -9.07 -23.33 -14.49
CA ALA A 528 -7.65 -23.12 -14.27
C ALA A 528 -6.78 -23.73 -15.39
N GLY A 529 -7.09 -24.95 -15.82
CA GLY A 529 -6.41 -25.62 -16.93
C GLY A 529 -6.59 -24.89 -18.26
N THR A 530 -7.78 -24.37 -18.52
CA THR A 530 -8.07 -23.57 -19.72
C THR A 530 -7.31 -22.26 -19.72
N ILE A 531 -7.24 -21.57 -18.60
CA ILE A 531 -6.46 -20.34 -18.45
C ILE A 531 -4.99 -20.60 -18.77
N ARG A 532 -4.43 -21.67 -18.22
CA ARG A 532 -3.04 -22.07 -18.48
C ARG A 532 -2.80 -22.31 -19.99
N GLU A 533 -3.69 -23.05 -20.64
CA GLU A 533 -3.60 -23.32 -22.07
C GLU A 533 -3.73 -22.06 -22.92
N LEU A 534 -4.66 -21.17 -22.57
CA LEU A 534 -4.86 -19.90 -23.27
C LEU A 534 -3.60 -19.05 -23.24
N VAL A 535 -2.96 -18.89 -22.11
CA VAL A 535 -1.79 -18.03 -21.92
C VAL A 535 -0.56 -18.60 -22.59
N THR A 536 -0.41 -19.91 -22.62
CA THR A 536 0.79 -20.57 -23.13
C THR A 536 0.75 -20.90 -24.62
N LYS A 537 -0.40 -21.26 -25.15
CA LYS A 537 -0.53 -21.79 -26.52
C LYS A 537 -1.53 -21.03 -27.41
N ARG A 538 -2.78 -20.96 -26.98
CA ARG A 538 -3.87 -20.50 -27.84
C ARG A 538 -3.80 -19.00 -28.13
N LEU A 539 -3.69 -18.18 -27.11
CA LEU A 539 -3.71 -16.72 -27.26
C LEU A 539 -2.43 -16.17 -27.88
N PRO A 540 -1.21 -16.67 -27.56
CA PRO A 540 -0.01 -16.22 -28.26
C PRO A 540 -0.07 -16.48 -29.78
N ARG A 541 -0.65 -17.59 -30.19
CA ARG A 541 -0.86 -17.91 -31.61
C ARG A 541 -1.92 -17.05 -32.26
N PHE A 542 -3.00 -16.78 -31.54
CA PHE A 542 -4.14 -16.02 -32.04
C PHE A 542 -3.85 -14.51 -32.14
N THR A 543 -3.19 -13.94 -31.12
CA THR A 543 -2.99 -12.51 -31.00
C THR A 543 -1.59 -12.04 -31.37
N GLY A 544 -0.61 -12.93 -31.37
CA GLY A 544 0.81 -12.58 -31.46
C GLY A 544 1.36 -11.94 -30.16
N CYS A 545 0.55 -11.88 -29.09
CA CYS A 545 0.95 -11.32 -27.79
C CYS A 545 1.74 -12.32 -26.96
N ASP A 546 2.62 -11.79 -26.11
CA ASP A 546 3.39 -12.58 -25.14
C ASP A 546 2.55 -12.88 -23.90
N GLY A 547 2.48 -14.15 -23.50
CA GLY A 547 1.69 -14.57 -22.34
C GLY A 547 2.19 -13.98 -21.02
N LEU A 548 3.46 -13.62 -20.92
CA LEU A 548 4.03 -13.01 -19.72
C LEU A 548 3.81 -11.49 -19.69
N GLN A 549 4.08 -10.81 -20.79
CA GLN A 549 4.10 -9.34 -20.82
C GLN A 549 2.75 -8.72 -21.18
N ASP A 550 2.00 -9.33 -22.08
CA ASP A 550 0.82 -8.73 -22.70
C ASP A 550 -0.51 -9.25 -22.14
N MET A 551 -0.49 -10.35 -21.40
CA MET A 551 -1.68 -10.99 -20.86
C MET A 551 -1.75 -10.86 -19.35
N GLN A 552 -2.93 -10.55 -18.85
CA GLN A 552 -3.18 -10.46 -17.42
C GLN A 552 -4.43 -11.24 -17.05
N ILE A 553 -4.28 -12.11 -16.06
CA ILE A 553 -5.41 -12.78 -15.43
C ILE A 553 -5.91 -11.90 -14.30
N LEU A 554 -7.19 -11.57 -14.35
CA LEU A 554 -7.88 -10.80 -13.32
C LEU A 554 -8.89 -11.71 -12.63
N THR A 555 -8.79 -11.86 -11.33
CA THR A 555 -9.71 -12.71 -10.56
C THR A 555 -10.35 -11.93 -9.41
N PRO A 556 -11.61 -12.23 -9.08
CA PRO A 556 -12.24 -11.56 -7.93
C PRO A 556 -11.73 -12.04 -6.58
N MET A 557 -11.06 -13.21 -6.51
CA MET A 557 -10.73 -13.89 -5.26
C MET A 557 -9.24 -14.05 -5.02
N ARG A 558 -8.83 -14.09 -3.75
CA ARG A 558 -7.44 -14.36 -3.35
C ARG A 558 -7.18 -15.84 -3.06
N LYS A 559 -8.17 -16.56 -2.54
CA LYS A 559 -8.09 -17.96 -2.11
C LYS A 559 -8.90 -18.88 -3.01
N GLY A 560 -8.61 -20.18 -2.96
CA GLY A 560 -9.27 -21.21 -3.74
C GLY A 560 -8.58 -21.50 -5.07
N THR A 561 -9.13 -22.44 -5.83
CA THR A 561 -8.57 -22.89 -7.11
C THR A 561 -8.38 -21.74 -8.12
N LEU A 562 -9.32 -20.81 -8.16
CA LEU A 562 -9.32 -19.66 -9.06
C LEU A 562 -8.91 -18.35 -8.36
N GLY A 563 -8.32 -18.46 -7.19
CA GLY A 563 -7.78 -17.33 -6.47
C GLY A 563 -6.37 -16.96 -6.94
N VAL A 564 -5.95 -15.76 -6.59
CA VAL A 564 -4.62 -15.21 -6.95
C VAL A 564 -3.49 -16.16 -6.58
N GLN A 565 -3.53 -16.72 -5.38
CA GLN A 565 -2.44 -17.56 -4.86
C GLN A 565 -2.23 -18.81 -5.70
N ASN A 566 -3.29 -19.55 -5.98
CA ASN A 566 -3.20 -20.78 -6.77
C ASN A 566 -2.87 -20.50 -8.24
N LEU A 567 -3.52 -19.53 -8.84
CA LEU A 567 -3.28 -19.18 -10.24
C LEU A 567 -1.85 -18.70 -10.46
N ASN A 568 -1.28 -17.96 -9.53
CA ASN A 568 0.13 -17.53 -9.60
C ASN A 568 1.09 -18.72 -9.56
N GLN A 569 0.83 -19.71 -8.72
CA GLN A 569 1.66 -20.93 -8.67
C GLN A 569 1.59 -21.71 -9.99
N VAL A 570 0.39 -21.92 -10.49
CA VAL A 570 0.16 -22.64 -11.76
C VAL A 570 0.85 -21.93 -12.94
N LEU A 571 0.68 -20.62 -13.01
CA LEU A 571 1.22 -19.82 -14.13
C LEU A 571 2.73 -19.63 -14.03
N GLN A 572 3.29 -19.53 -12.85
CA GLN A 572 4.73 -19.48 -12.66
C GLN A 572 5.40 -20.75 -13.20
N GLN A 573 4.86 -21.92 -12.86
CA GLN A 573 5.39 -23.20 -13.32
C GLN A 573 5.33 -23.33 -14.84
N THR A 574 4.39 -22.69 -15.47
CA THR A 574 4.17 -22.80 -16.92
C THR A 574 4.90 -21.70 -17.70
N LEU A 575 4.84 -20.46 -17.25
CA LEU A 575 5.41 -19.31 -17.96
C LEU A 575 6.87 -19.02 -17.57
N ASN A 576 7.26 -19.37 -16.38
CA ASN A 576 8.61 -19.17 -15.87
C ASN A 576 9.06 -20.39 -15.05
N PRO A 577 9.23 -21.55 -15.68
CA PRO A 577 9.61 -22.76 -14.98
C PRO A 577 11.01 -22.65 -14.38
N ALA A 578 11.27 -23.46 -13.33
CA ALA A 578 12.58 -23.55 -12.74
C ALA A 578 13.61 -24.01 -13.75
N ALA A 579 14.79 -23.41 -13.74
CA ALA A 579 15.91 -23.75 -14.59
C ALA A 579 17.23 -23.58 -13.82
N PRO A 580 18.31 -24.32 -14.18
CA PRO A 580 19.59 -24.22 -13.48
C PRO A 580 20.22 -22.82 -13.52
N ASP A 581 19.90 -22.01 -14.52
CA ASP A 581 20.39 -20.65 -14.69
C ASP A 581 19.53 -19.57 -14.01
N LYS A 582 18.41 -19.97 -13.41
CA LYS A 582 17.51 -19.06 -12.70
C LYS A 582 17.65 -19.23 -11.20
N ARG A 583 17.96 -18.16 -10.52
CA ARG A 583 18.04 -18.12 -9.06
C ARG A 583 16.66 -17.92 -8.46
N GLU A 584 16.47 -18.44 -7.25
CA GLU A 584 15.22 -18.41 -6.53
C GLU A 584 15.45 -17.98 -5.09
N VAL A 585 14.42 -17.40 -4.48
CA VAL A 585 14.33 -17.17 -3.04
C VAL A 585 12.95 -17.55 -2.57
N GLN A 586 12.88 -18.27 -1.46
CA GLN A 586 11.62 -18.64 -0.85
C GLN A 586 11.28 -17.68 0.29
N PHE A 587 10.09 -17.14 0.23
CA PHE A 587 9.53 -16.30 1.28
C PHE A 587 8.14 -16.82 1.65
N ARG A 588 7.99 -17.35 2.86
CA ARG A 588 6.76 -18.03 3.31
C ARG A 588 6.38 -19.15 2.34
N GLN A 589 5.20 -19.06 1.72
CA GLN A 589 4.69 -20.06 0.75
C GLN A 589 4.98 -19.69 -0.71
N ILE A 590 5.66 -18.57 -0.94
CA ILE A 590 5.94 -18.07 -2.28
C ILE A 590 7.41 -18.34 -2.61
N THR A 591 7.65 -18.90 -3.80
CA THR A 591 8.99 -18.98 -4.38
C THR A 591 9.11 -17.89 -5.44
N PHE A 592 9.94 -16.88 -5.19
CA PHE A 592 10.30 -15.88 -6.19
C PHE A 592 11.46 -16.39 -7.05
N ARG A 593 11.32 -16.23 -8.34
CA ARG A 593 12.29 -16.71 -9.34
C ARG A 593 12.66 -15.59 -10.30
N GLU A 594 13.93 -15.56 -10.72
CA GLU A 594 14.35 -14.61 -11.76
C GLU A 594 13.45 -14.72 -13.00
N GLY A 595 12.97 -13.61 -13.52
CA GLY A 595 12.02 -13.54 -14.62
C GLY A 595 10.54 -13.51 -14.20
N ASP A 596 10.24 -13.68 -12.92
CA ASP A 596 8.85 -13.63 -12.43
C ASP A 596 8.23 -12.24 -12.57
N LYS A 597 6.96 -12.24 -12.91
CA LYS A 597 6.11 -11.05 -12.88
C LYS A 597 5.64 -10.82 -11.44
N VAL A 598 5.92 -9.65 -10.92
CA VAL A 598 5.63 -9.30 -9.52
C VAL A 598 4.92 -7.96 -9.40
N MET A 599 4.28 -7.74 -8.27
CA MET A 599 3.59 -6.49 -7.94
C MET A 599 3.89 -6.09 -6.50
N GLN A 600 4.12 -4.80 -6.31
CA GLN A 600 4.21 -4.19 -4.98
C GLN A 600 2.81 -4.16 -4.36
N ILE A 601 2.66 -4.68 -3.16
CA ILE A 601 1.35 -4.79 -2.50
C ILE A 601 1.16 -3.83 -1.32
N LYS A 602 2.18 -3.05 -1.01
CA LYS A 602 2.17 -2.03 0.04
C LYS A 602 2.83 -0.76 -0.48
N ASN A 603 2.42 0.39 0.04
CA ASN A 603 3.17 1.61 -0.21
C ASN A 603 4.46 1.58 0.60
N ASN A 604 5.59 1.75 -0.06
CA ASN A 604 6.89 1.94 0.57
C ASN A 604 7.48 3.25 0.06
N TYR A 605 7.42 4.27 0.89
CA TYR A 605 7.83 5.62 0.53
C TYR A 605 9.33 5.87 0.64
N ASN A 606 10.05 4.95 1.27
CA ASN A 606 11.47 5.09 1.60
C ASN A 606 12.40 4.28 0.71
N ILE A 607 11.85 3.35 -0.06
CA ILE A 607 12.67 2.49 -0.93
C ILE A 607 13.23 3.31 -2.09
N VAL A 608 14.52 3.16 -2.33
CA VAL A 608 15.22 3.89 -3.40
C VAL A 608 14.98 3.19 -4.73
N TRP A 609 14.59 3.96 -5.73
CA TRP A 609 14.55 3.50 -7.11
C TRP A 609 15.54 4.29 -7.96
N ARG A 610 15.99 3.65 -9.03
CA ARG A 610 16.91 4.25 -10.02
C ARG A 610 16.37 3.99 -11.42
N MET A 611 16.59 4.93 -12.31
CA MET A 611 16.34 4.77 -13.75
C MET A 611 17.67 4.79 -14.49
N PHE A 612 17.80 3.91 -15.47
CA PHE A 612 19.00 3.79 -16.29
C PHE A 612 18.67 4.10 -17.74
N ASN A 613 19.59 4.78 -18.44
CA ASN A 613 19.46 5.01 -19.87
C ASN A 613 19.86 3.77 -20.69
N SER A 614 19.73 3.84 -22.02
CA SER A 614 20.08 2.75 -22.93
C SER A 614 21.57 2.33 -22.87
N LEU A 615 22.44 3.18 -22.34
CA LEU A 615 23.86 2.91 -22.14
C LEU A 615 24.19 2.34 -20.76
N GLY A 616 23.16 2.07 -19.93
CA GLY A 616 23.33 1.55 -18.56
C GLY A 616 23.80 2.58 -17.54
N LYS A 617 23.82 3.88 -17.87
CA LYS A 617 24.13 4.94 -16.94
C LYS A 617 22.88 5.39 -16.18
N ARG A 618 23.03 5.66 -14.90
CA ARG A 618 21.95 6.21 -14.06
C ARG A 618 21.50 7.58 -14.57
N GLU A 619 20.22 7.67 -14.92
CA GLU A 619 19.61 8.89 -15.44
C GLU A 619 18.82 9.63 -14.38
N ASP A 620 18.18 8.91 -13.46
CA ASP A 620 17.36 9.47 -12.40
C ASP A 620 17.37 8.57 -11.15
N GLU A 621 17.02 9.15 -10.01
CA GLU A 621 16.94 8.48 -8.73
C GLU A 621 15.85 9.12 -7.87
N GLY A 622 15.14 8.33 -7.11
CA GLY A 622 14.11 8.84 -6.22
C GLY A 622 13.70 7.83 -5.16
N LEU A 623 12.66 8.18 -4.42
CA LEU A 623 12.10 7.38 -3.35
C LEU A 623 10.65 7.02 -3.64
N GLY A 624 10.27 5.82 -3.26
CA GLY A 624 8.89 5.38 -3.23
C GLY A 624 8.50 4.40 -4.32
N VAL A 625 7.92 3.29 -3.89
CA VAL A 625 7.21 2.31 -4.73
C VAL A 625 5.86 2.08 -4.09
N TYR A 626 4.82 2.06 -4.89
CA TYR A 626 3.46 2.11 -4.38
C TYR A 626 2.68 0.83 -4.66
N ASN A 627 1.65 0.61 -3.85
CA ASN A 627 0.73 -0.51 -4.02
C ASN A 627 0.16 -0.51 -5.45
N GLY A 628 0.31 -1.63 -6.15
CA GLY A 628 -0.13 -1.81 -7.53
C GLY A 628 0.96 -1.64 -8.58
N ASP A 629 2.13 -1.13 -8.23
CA ASP A 629 3.26 -1.07 -9.15
C ASP A 629 3.71 -2.49 -9.51
N ALA A 630 3.85 -2.78 -10.79
CA ALA A 630 4.19 -4.10 -11.31
C ALA A 630 5.49 -4.07 -12.11
N GLY A 631 6.18 -5.18 -12.09
CA GLY A 631 7.46 -5.34 -12.77
C GLY A 631 7.91 -6.78 -12.89
N ILE A 632 9.16 -6.96 -13.29
CA ILE A 632 9.76 -8.27 -13.48
C ILE A 632 11.03 -8.36 -12.64
N ILE A 633 11.23 -9.51 -11.99
CA ILE A 633 12.45 -9.80 -11.25
C ILE A 633 13.60 -9.96 -12.23
N LEU A 634 14.56 -9.04 -12.17
CA LEU A 634 15.76 -9.07 -13.01
C LEU A 634 16.81 -10.04 -12.48
N SER A 635 17.05 -10.01 -11.19
CA SER A 635 18.10 -10.83 -10.56
C SER A 635 17.82 -11.05 -9.08
N ILE A 636 18.30 -12.18 -8.59
CA ILE A 636 18.29 -12.53 -7.18
C ILE A 636 19.74 -12.83 -6.78
N ASP A 637 20.25 -12.09 -5.81
CA ASP A 637 21.58 -12.28 -5.26
C ASP A 637 21.46 -12.80 -3.82
N SER A 638 21.67 -14.08 -3.65
CA SER A 638 21.55 -14.72 -2.34
C SER A 638 22.70 -14.36 -1.40
N HIS A 639 23.85 -13.96 -1.94
CA HIS A 639 24.98 -13.52 -1.12
C HIS A 639 24.72 -12.13 -0.52
N ALA A 640 24.26 -11.19 -1.34
CA ALA A 640 23.89 -9.86 -0.89
C ALA A 640 22.48 -9.80 -0.26
N GLU A 641 21.71 -10.91 -0.35
CA GLU A 641 20.32 -10.99 0.08
C GLU A 641 19.45 -9.89 -0.51
N GLN A 642 19.61 -9.69 -1.81
CA GLN A 642 18.88 -8.69 -2.58
C GLN A 642 18.15 -9.32 -3.76
N LEU A 643 17.00 -8.73 -4.06
CA LEU A 643 16.20 -9.08 -5.22
C LEU A 643 15.94 -7.78 -6.00
N ARG A 644 16.30 -7.80 -7.29
CA ARG A 644 16.15 -6.62 -8.14
C ARG A 644 14.92 -6.74 -9.02
N VAL A 645 14.09 -5.71 -9.02
CA VAL A 645 12.88 -5.62 -9.84
C VAL A 645 12.97 -4.43 -10.79
N ALA A 646 12.68 -4.67 -12.08
CA ALA A 646 12.45 -3.61 -13.05
C ALA A 646 10.95 -3.39 -13.20
N PHE A 647 10.47 -2.24 -12.77
CA PHE A 647 9.06 -1.86 -12.88
C PHE A 647 8.71 -1.36 -14.27
N ASP A 648 7.43 -1.44 -14.61
CA ASP A 648 6.91 -1.06 -15.94
C ASP A 648 7.15 0.41 -16.29
N ASP A 649 7.27 1.29 -15.30
CA ASP A 649 7.57 2.71 -15.46
C ASP A 649 9.06 3.04 -15.64
N GLY A 650 9.92 2.02 -15.65
CA GLY A 650 11.36 2.14 -15.84
C GLY A 650 12.16 2.21 -14.53
N LYS A 651 11.50 2.24 -13.39
CA LYS A 651 12.19 2.23 -12.09
C LYS A 651 12.80 0.87 -11.83
N VAL A 652 14.03 0.87 -11.34
CA VAL A 652 14.72 -0.35 -10.88
C VAL A 652 14.92 -0.25 -9.37
N VAL A 653 14.51 -1.27 -8.66
CA VAL A 653 14.51 -1.31 -7.20
C VAL A 653 15.23 -2.56 -6.70
N ASP A 654 16.10 -2.36 -5.73
CA ASP A 654 16.73 -3.46 -5.00
C ASP A 654 15.98 -3.68 -3.69
N TYR A 655 15.34 -4.85 -3.57
CA TYR A 655 14.68 -5.29 -2.35
C TYR A 655 15.64 -6.08 -1.49
N ASP A 656 15.67 -5.76 -0.22
CA ASP A 656 16.26 -6.64 0.78
C ASP A 656 15.33 -7.84 1.01
N PHE A 657 15.85 -9.01 1.33
CA PHE A 657 15.02 -10.19 1.58
C PHE A 657 14.02 -10.00 2.72
N SER A 658 14.31 -9.11 3.66
CA SER A 658 13.37 -8.71 4.70
C SER A 658 12.16 -7.90 4.17
N GLN A 659 12.26 -7.36 2.97
CA GLN A 659 11.20 -6.56 2.33
C GLN A 659 10.34 -7.38 1.36
N LEU A 660 10.60 -8.68 1.21
CA LEU A 660 9.86 -9.52 0.27
C LEU A 660 8.37 -9.67 0.61
N GLU A 661 7.97 -9.35 1.83
CA GLU A 661 6.57 -9.28 2.22
C GLU A 661 5.79 -8.20 1.45
N GLU A 662 6.49 -7.24 0.85
CA GLU A 662 5.89 -6.16 0.06
C GLU A 662 5.60 -6.57 -1.39
N LEU A 663 6.08 -7.74 -1.82
CA LEU A 663 5.90 -8.27 -3.18
C LEU A 663 5.00 -9.50 -3.21
N GLU A 664 4.24 -9.61 -4.30
CA GLU A 664 3.50 -10.83 -4.68
C GLU A 664 3.80 -11.17 -6.14
N LEU A 665 3.67 -12.44 -6.49
CA LEU A 665 3.62 -12.83 -7.90
C LEU A 665 2.39 -12.20 -8.55
N ALA A 666 2.52 -11.78 -9.79
CA ALA A 666 1.50 -10.99 -10.50
C ALA A 666 1.10 -11.57 -11.86
N TYR A 667 1.25 -12.87 -12.08
CA TYR A 667 0.66 -13.53 -13.24
C TYR A 667 -0.87 -13.43 -13.21
N ALA A 668 -1.44 -13.59 -12.02
CA ALA A 668 -2.83 -13.28 -11.70
C ALA A 668 -2.87 -12.24 -10.58
N ILE A 669 -3.76 -11.27 -10.72
CA ILE A 669 -4.01 -10.24 -9.70
C ILE A 669 -5.51 -10.12 -9.44
N THR A 670 -5.88 -9.50 -8.33
CA THR A 670 -7.29 -9.19 -8.11
C THR A 670 -7.73 -8.07 -9.06
N ILE A 671 -9.00 -8.03 -9.37
CA ILE A 671 -9.58 -6.96 -10.20
C ILE A 671 -9.32 -5.59 -9.57
N HIS A 672 -9.41 -5.50 -8.25
CA HIS A 672 -9.10 -4.26 -7.50
C HIS A 672 -7.68 -3.75 -7.75
N LYS A 673 -6.71 -4.64 -7.81
CA LYS A 673 -5.30 -4.30 -8.09
C LYS A 673 -5.05 -3.87 -9.53
N SER A 674 -5.97 -4.17 -10.43
CA SER A 674 -5.87 -3.78 -11.85
C SER A 674 -6.35 -2.36 -12.13
N GLN A 675 -6.95 -1.69 -11.16
CA GLN A 675 -7.43 -0.32 -11.33
C GLN A 675 -6.30 0.62 -11.77
N GLY A 676 -6.59 1.48 -12.72
CA GLY A 676 -5.59 2.39 -13.31
C GLY A 676 -4.66 1.76 -14.34
N SER A 677 -4.75 0.45 -14.55
CA SER A 677 -3.91 -0.28 -15.51
C SER A 677 -4.74 -0.73 -16.71
N GLU A 678 -4.08 -0.91 -17.83
CA GLU A 678 -4.66 -1.52 -19.03
C GLU A 678 -3.73 -2.61 -19.56
N TYR A 679 -4.30 -3.63 -20.14
CA TYR A 679 -3.56 -4.78 -20.66
C TYR A 679 -4.03 -5.10 -22.07
N PRO A 680 -3.14 -5.52 -22.98
CA PRO A 680 -3.56 -5.96 -24.31
C PRO A 680 -4.61 -7.07 -24.25
N VAL A 681 -4.39 -8.09 -23.43
CA VAL A 681 -5.30 -9.23 -23.26
C VAL A 681 -5.65 -9.41 -21.79
N VAL A 682 -6.93 -9.52 -21.49
CA VAL A 682 -7.45 -9.83 -20.15
C VAL A 682 -8.16 -11.16 -20.17
N ILE A 683 -7.84 -12.01 -19.23
CA ILE A 683 -8.49 -13.30 -19.00
C ILE A 683 -9.14 -13.26 -17.63
N LEU A 684 -10.42 -13.54 -17.57
CA LEU A 684 -11.24 -13.42 -16.38
C LEU A 684 -11.94 -14.74 -16.07
N PRO A 685 -11.60 -15.43 -14.98
CA PRO A 685 -12.41 -16.55 -14.50
C PRO A 685 -13.73 -16.03 -13.95
N VAL A 686 -14.84 -16.60 -14.41
CA VAL A 686 -16.22 -16.25 -14.00
C VAL A 686 -16.94 -17.52 -13.55
N TYR A 687 -16.59 -18.02 -12.37
CA TYR A 687 -17.06 -19.31 -11.89
C TYR A 687 -17.92 -19.20 -10.63
N SER A 688 -17.34 -18.85 -9.51
CA SER A 688 -18.06 -18.65 -8.27
C SER A 688 -17.31 -17.68 -7.36
N GLY A 689 -18.04 -17.08 -6.43
CA GLY A 689 -17.44 -16.20 -5.43
C GLY A 689 -18.51 -15.70 -4.47
N PRO A 690 -18.10 -15.03 -3.39
CA PRO A 690 -19.05 -14.42 -2.46
C PRO A 690 -19.97 -13.42 -3.18
N PRO A 691 -21.28 -13.46 -2.96
CA PRO A 691 -22.21 -12.55 -3.64
C PRO A 691 -21.89 -11.06 -3.42
N MET A 692 -21.27 -10.74 -2.30
CA MET A 692 -20.83 -9.37 -1.99
C MET A 692 -19.72 -8.86 -2.91
N LEU A 693 -18.88 -9.76 -3.45
CA LEU A 693 -17.81 -9.43 -4.38
C LEU A 693 -18.26 -9.49 -5.84
N MET A 694 -19.16 -10.39 -6.17
CA MET A 694 -19.56 -10.68 -7.55
C MET A 694 -20.60 -9.67 -8.05
N THR A 695 -20.16 -8.43 -8.27
CA THR A 695 -21.01 -7.30 -8.64
C THR A 695 -20.85 -6.89 -10.10
N ARG A 696 -21.81 -6.13 -10.60
CA ARG A 696 -21.76 -5.51 -11.95
C ARG A 696 -20.55 -4.61 -12.11
N ASN A 697 -20.27 -3.75 -11.14
CA ASN A 697 -19.12 -2.87 -11.11
C ASN A 697 -17.80 -3.63 -11.26
N LEU A 698 -17.66 -4.78 -10.57
CA LEU A 698 -16.45 -5.60 -10.62
C LEU A 698 -16.23 -6.13 -12.04
N LEU A 699 -17.27 -6.70 -12.65
CA LEU A 699 -17.21 -7.20 -14.01
C LEU A 699 -16.93 -6.08 -15.02
N TYR A 700 -17.60 -4.95 -14.90
CA TYR A 700 -17.39 -3.77 -15.73
C TYR A 700 -15.93 -3.27 -15.64
N THR A 701 -15.42 -3.14 -14.43
CA THR A 701 -14.03 -2.71 -14.21
C THR A 701 -13.04 -3.69 -14.85
N ALA A 702 -13.23 -4.99 -14.68
CA ALA A 702 -12.37 -6.01 -15.26
C ALA A 702 -12.35 -5.97 -16.79
N VAL A 703 -13.51 -5.90 -17.41
CA VAL A 703 -13.65 -5.84 -18.87
C VAL A 703 -12.99 -4.59 -19.44
N THR A 704 -13.16 -3.46 -18.78
CA THR A 704 -12.58 -2.18 -19.25
C THR A 704 -11.06 -2.09 -19.06
N ARG A 705 -10.42 -3.10 -18.44
CA ARG A 705 -8.93 -3.19 -18.40
C ARG A 705 -8.31 -3.70 -19.68
N ALA A 706 -9.09 -4.28 -20.60
CA ALA A 706 -8.58 -4.86 -21.84
C ALA A 706 -8.55 -3.84 -22.98
N LYS A 707 -7.47 -3.86 -23.76
CA LYS A 707 -7.31 -3.05 -24.97
C LYS A 707 -7.68 -3.80 -26.24
N GLN A 708 -7.26 -5.06 -26.35
CA GLN A 708 -7.34 -5.85 -27.58
C GLN A 708 -8.26 -7.05 -27.50
N LEU A 709 -8.28 -7.73 -26.36
CA LEU A 709 -9.01 -8.97 -26.20
C LEU A 709 -9.46 -9.22 -24.76
N VAL A 710 -10.69 -9.68 -24.61
CA VAL A 710 -11.23 -10.23 -23.35
C VAL A 710 -11.63 -11.67 -23.56
N VAL A 711 -11.20 -12.54 -22.67
CA VAL A 711 -11.67 -13.92 -22.59
C VAL A 711 -12.24 -14.19 -21.21
N LEU A 712 -13.54 -14.49 -21.13
CA LEU A 712 -14.21 -14.96 -19.93
C LEU A 712 -14.18 -16.48 -19.94
N VAL A 713 -13.81 -17.09 -18.81
CA VAL A 713 -13.75 -18.56 -18.68
C VAL A 713 -14.54 -18.99 -17.45
N GLY A 714 -15.56 -19.81 -17.64
CA GLY A 714 -16.35 -20.32 -16.52
C GLY A 714 -17.80 -20.58 -16.87
N LEU A 715 -18.70 -20.02 -16.09
CA LEU A 715 -20.15 -20.23 -16.19
C LEU A 715 -20.86 -18.96 -16.66
N ARG A 716 -21.73 -19.13 -17.65
CA ARG A 716 -22.56 -18.02 -18.13
C ARG A 716 -23.53 -17.51 -17.06
N GLU A 717 -24.01 -18.39 -16.24
CA GLU A 717 -24.89 -18.09 -15.10
C GLU A 717 -24.20 -17.13 -14.11
N THR A 718 -22.90 -17.28 -13.92
CA THR A 718 -22.09 -16.38 -13.06
C THR A 718 -22.02 -14.99 -13.68
N VAL A 719 -21.78 -14.90 -14.98
CA VAL A 719 -21.76 -13.60 -15.70
C VAL A 719 -23.11 -12.90 -15.55
N SER A 720 -24.20 -13.61 -15.79
CA SER A 720 -25.57 -13.08 -15.67
C SER A 720 -25.86 -12.63 -14.23
N ALA A 721 -25.45 -13.41 -13.24
CA ALA A 721 -25.63 -13.06 -11.83
C ALA A 721 -24.87 -11.78 -11.45
N MET A 722 -23.65 -11.61 -11.95
CA MET A 722 -22.87 -10.38 -11.73
C MET A 722 -23.53 -9.16 -12.36
N ILE A 723 -24.04 -9.29 -13.57
CA ILE A 723 -24.74 -8.22 -14.29
C ILE A 723 -26.02 -7.80 -13.55
N CYS A 724 -26.76 -8.76 -13.01
CA CYS A 724 -27.97 -8.48 -12.23
C CYS A 724 -27.67 -7.96 -10.84
N ASN A 725 -26.45 -8.12 -10.34
CA ASN A 725 -26.05 -7.64 -9.02
C ASN A 725 -25.52 -6.21 -9.10
N ASP A 726 -26.43 -5.26 -9.18
CA ASP A 726 -26.12 -3.82 -9.19
C ASP A 726 -25.96 -3.24 -7.79
N ARG A 727 -25.92 -4.09 -6.75
CA ARG A 727 -25.66 -3.65 -5.39
C ARG A 727 -24.31 -2.97 -5.33
N GLU A 728 -24.38 -1.66 -5.26
CA GLU A 728 -23.24 -0.93 -4.70
C GLU A 728 -23.15 -1.37 -3.25
N ILE A 729 -21.98 -1.87 -2.86
CA ILE A 729 -21.66 -1.95 -1.44
C ILE A 729 -21.67 -0.50 -0.98
N GLY A 730 -22.82 -0.07 -0.41
CA GLY A 730 -22.99 1.29 0.05
C GLY A 730 -21.91 1.61 1.07
N ARG A 731 -21.00 2.50 0.72
CA ARG A 731 -20.03 3.01 1.66
C ARG A 731 -20.66 4.08 2.53
N TYR A 732 -20.33 4.03 3.80
CA TYR A 732 -20.75 5.09 4.73
C TYR A 732 -19.84 6.29 4.54
N THR A 733 -20.29 7.25 3.75
CA THR A 733 -19.57 8.48 3.45
C THR A 733 -20.52 9.67 3.57
N GLY A 734 -20.03 10.76 4.12
CA GLY A 734 -20.83 11.99 4.34
C GLY A 734 -20.48 13.14 3.40
N LEU A 735 -19.55 12.95 2.47
CA LEU A 735 -19.02 14.05 1.65
C LEU A 735 -20.10 14.75 0.81
N ALA A 736 -20.96 13.99 0.13
CA ALA A 736 -22.01 14.56 -0.70
C ALA A 736 -22.94 15.47 0.12
N GLN A 737 -23.38 14.99 1.29
CA GLN A 737 -24.25 15.77 2.18
C GLN A 737 -23.53 16.99 2.76
N ARG A 738 -22.25 16.87 3.06
CA ARG A 738 -21.44 18.00 3.55
C ARG A 738 -21.30 19.09 2.51
N ILE A 739 -21.07 18.72 1.26
CA ILE A 739 -20.98 19.66 0.15
C ILE A 739 -22.32 20.40 -0.01
N GLN A 740 -23.44 19.68 0.02
CA GLN A 740 -24.78 20.26 -0.07
C GLN A 740 -25.05 21.22 1.08
N ASN A 741 -24.83 20.79 2.31
CA ASN A 741 -25.07 21.59 3.50
C ASN A 741 -24.22 22.87 3.52
N LEU A 742 -22.96 22.75 3.18
CA LEU A 742 -22.04 23.90 3.17
C LEU A 742 -22.37 24.86 2.02
N TYR A 743 -22.73 24.35 0.85
CA TYR A 743 -23.16 25.16 -0.28
C TYR A 743 -24.39 25.96 0.07
N ASP A 744 -25.43 25.35 0.65
CA ASP A 744 -26.68 26.00 1.05
C ASP A 744 -26.43 27.08 2.11
N PHE A 745 -25.52 26.78 3.07
CA PHE A 745 -25.09 27.77 4.07
C PHE A 745 -24.41 28.99 3.43
N MET A 746 -23.50 28.76 2.49
CA MET A 746 -22.77 29.85 1.80
C MET A 746 -23.68 30.71 0.89
N HIS A 747 -24.78 30.16 0.40
CA HIS A 747 -25.72 30.83 -0.52
C HIS A 747 -26.99 31.31 0.16
N GLY A 748 -27.01 31.40 1.50
CA GLY A 748 -28.09 31.99 2.26
C GLY A 748 -29.35 31.14 2.38
N GLY A 749 -29.20 29.80 2.28
CA GLY A 749 -30.26 28.87 2.62
C GLY A 749 -30.61 28.97 4.12
N ASP A 750 -31.89 29.10 4.45
CA ASP A 750 -32.36 29.10 5.83
C ASP A 750 -31.95 27.81 6.49
N ILE A 751 -31.21 27.90 7.60
CA ILE A 751 -30.92 26.79 8.48
C ILE A 751 -32.23 26.40 9.15
N VAL A 752 -32.88 25.33 8.67
CA VAL A 752 -34.00 24.70 9.37
C VAL A 752 -33.47 23.65 10.34
#